data_e0c26fcdf2efedc418018a9c18de863a
#
_entry.id   e0c26fcdf2efedc418018a9c18de863a
#
_cell.length_a   1.000
_cell.length_b   1.000
_cell.length_c   1.000
_cell.angle_alpha   90.00
_cell.angle_beta   90.00
_cell.angle_gamma   90.00
#
_symmetry.space_group_name_H-M   'P 1'
#
loop_
_entity.id
_entity.type
_entity.pdbx_description
1 polymer ?
#
loop_
_entity_poly.entity_id
_entity_poly.type
_entity_poly.pdbx_seq_one_letter_code
_entity_poly.pdbx_strand_id
1 'polypeptide(L)'
;MFDKILIANRGEIACRVIKTARRMGIRTVAVYSEADAGARHVRLADEAVCIGPAAARESYLVADKIVAACRQTGAQAVHPGYGFLSENEEFAEALAAAGVVFIGPPVSAIRAMGLKSESKKLMEKAGVPLTPGYHGDEQAPDFLRQQADRIGYPVLIKASAGGGGKGMRAVYKSEEFLDALASCKREAASSFGDEHVLIEKYLQRPRHIEIQVFGDTLGNCVYLFERDCSVQRRHQKVLEEAPAPGMTLERRAAMGKAAVDAAKAVGYVGAGTVEFIANQDGTFYFMEMNTRLQVEHPVTEMITGLDLVEWQLRVAAGEPLPLAQEQLAIRGHALEARVYAEDPDKGFLPSTGRLVHLAPPAESLHVRVDTGVEQGDEISPHYDPMIAKLIVWDETRERALARMLQALAQYRVVGVANNIGFLSRLAACPAFAHADLDTGLIEREKDFLFADGSAEPPREAFLAAALAELLREQAVARETAAGDEDPHSPWHRRDGWRMNSAARRALAYRAGEVEKSVDVAYAAGRGFVLGVDGHATAAAGEMLPGSQLRADLGGRRINATVVVSGERRHVFLDGRAFIFSAVDPLFHAGEGGGAEGGLTAPMPGKVIALIARPGDTVDKGAPLLILEAMKMEHTIAAPSAGVVKEFRYGVGDQVGDGAELVDFEVAA
;
A
#
# COMPACT_ATOMS: atom_id res chain seq x y z
N MET A 1 -24.97 21.03 -11.73
CA MET A 1 -23.70 20.78 -10.96
C MET A 1 -24.01 21.00 -9.47
N PHE A 2 -23.34 20.26 -8.57
CA PHE A 2 -23.53 20.36 -7.13
C PHE A 2 -22.82 21.59 -6.53
N ASP A 3 -23.42 22.18 -5.47
CA ASP A 3 -22.77 23.23 -4.66
C ASP A 3 -21.93 22.62 -3.53
N LYS A 4 -22.34 21.47 -3.00
CA LYS A 4 -21.69 20.78 -1.89
C LYS A 4 -21.85 19.28 -1.98
N ILE A 5 -20.76 18.55 -1.81
CA ILE A 5 -20.73 17.07 -1.74
C ILE A 5 -20.16 16.61 -0.42
N LEU A 6 -20.56 15.42 0.03
CA LEU A 6 -19.95 14.69 1.14
C LEU A 6 -19.06 13.58 0.56
N ILE A 7 -17.90 13.36 1.18
CA ILE A 7 -16.98 12.29 0.81
C ILE A 7 -17.05 11.20 1.88
N ALA A 8 -17.69 10.07 1.54
CA ALA A 8 -17.88 8.93 2.44
C ALA A 8 -16.66 8.02 2.45
N ASN A 9 -15.50 8.59 2.66
CA ASN A 9 -14.23 7.88 2.66
C ASN A 9 -13.16 8.68 3.43
N ARG A 10 -11.95 8.13 3.53
CA ARG A 10 -10.81 8.69 4.26
C ARG A 10 -9.52 8.64 3.45
N GLY A 11 -8.45 9.19 4.04
CA GLY A 11 -7.08 9.03 3.55
C GLY A 11 -6.87 9.64 2.16
N GLU A 12 -6.12 8.92 1.32
CA GLU A 12 -5.67 9.44 0.02
C GLU A 12 -6.84 9.72 -0.92
N ILE A 13 -7.82 8.81 -1.01
CA ILE A 13 -8.94 9.00 -1.95
C ILE A 13 -9.83 10.19 -1.55
N ALA A 14 -10.03 10.43 -0.26
CA ALA A 14 -10.77 11.61 0.18
C ALA A 14 -10.01 12.89 -0.20
N CYS A 15 -8.69 12.96 0.01
CA CYS A 15 -7.85 14.06 -0.45
C CYS A 15 -7.91 14.25 -1.97
N ARG A 16 -7.90 13.14 -2.72
CA ARG A 16 -8.01 13.11 -4.19
C ARG A 16 -9.32 13.72 -4.68
N VAL A 17 -10.44 13.33 -4.10
CA VAL A 17 -11.77 13.85 -4.44
C VAL A 17 -11.87 15.33 -4.06
N ILE A 18 -11.41 15.73 -2.87
CA ILE A 18 -11.40 17.12 -2.41
C ILE A 18 -10.64 18.03 -3.41
N LYS A 19 -9.48 17.56 -3.90
CA LYS A 19 -8.66 18.31 -4.87
C LYS A 19 -9.44 18.65 -6.13
N THR A 20 -10.16 17.70 -6.71
CA THR A 20 -10.98 17.91 -7.90
C THR A 20 -12.23 18.74 -7.61
N ALA A 21 -12.99 18.42 -6.55
CA ALA A 21 -14.18 19.16 -6.17
C ALA A 21 -13.86 20.67 -5.97
N ARG A 22 -12.77 20.97 -5.25
CA ARG A 22 -12.29 22.35 -5.04
C ARG A 22 -11.93 23.05 -6.34
N ARG A 23 -11.25 22.36 -7.28
CA ARG A 23 -10.94 22.90 -8.61
C ARG A 23 -12.22 23.26 -9.39
N MET A 24 -13.29 22.49 -9.20
CA MET A 24 -14.60 22.72 -9.81
C MET A 24 -15.47 23.74 -9.05
N GLY A 25 -15.00 24.30 -7.94
CA GLY A 25 -15.76 25.23 -7.11
C GLY A 25 -16.84 24.57 -6.24
N ILE A 26 -16.77 23.25 -6.03
CA ILE A 26 -17.72 22.48 -5.23
C ILE A 26 -17.18 22.38 -3.79
N ARG A 27 -17.98 22.77 -2.81
CA ARG A 27 -17.65 22.62 -1.39
C ARG A 27 -17.68 21.16 -0.97
N THR A 28 -16.84 20.82 -0.01
CA THR A 28 -16.62 19.44 0.43
C THR A 28 -16.87 19.27 1.93
N VAL A 29 -17.53 18.16 2.26
CA VAL A 29 -17.70 17.67 3.63
C VAL A 29 -16.91 16.39 3.77
N ALA A 30 -15.93 16.35 4.67
CA ALA A 30 -15.27 15.12 5.07
C ALA A 30 -16.04 14.46 6.22
N VAL A 31 -16.15 13.14 6.21
CA VAL A 31 -16.49 12.37 7.40
C VAL A 31 -15.23 11.77 8.01
N TYR A 32 -15.20 11.63 9.33
CA TYR A 32 -14.04 11.08 10.02
C TYR A 32 -14.43 10.32 11.28
N SER A 33 -13.66 9.27 11.60
CA SER A 33 -13.71 8.61 12.89
C SER A 33 -12.85 9.37 13.91
N GLU A 34 -13.01 9.08 15.19
CA GLU A 34 -12.19 9.69 16.26
C GLU A 34 -10.68 9.55 16.01
N ALA A 35 -10.23 8.42 15.44
CA ALA A 35 -8.82 8.20 15.09
C ALA A 35 -8.33 9.11 13.95
N ASP A 36 -9.22 9.59 13.10
CA ASP A 36 -8.90 10.45 11.95
C ASP A 36 -9.13 11.94 12.21
N ALA A 37 -9.43 12.37 13.45
CA ALA A 37 -9.77 13.77 13.76
C ALA A 37 -8.71 14.78 13.29
N GLY A 38 -7.43 14.40 13.33
CA GLY A 38 -6.30 15.19 12.84
C GLY A 38 -5.86 14.86 11.42
N ALA A 39 -6.55 13.98 10.69
CA ALA A 39 -6.10 13.50 9.38
C ALA A 39 -6.13 14.58 8.29
N ARG A 40 -5.28 14.42 7.28
CA ARG A 40 -5.10 15.39 6.19
C ARG A 40 -6.41 15.71 5.46
N HIS A 41 -7.25 14.71 5.15
CA HIS A 41 -8.52 14.94 4.45
C HIS A 41 -9.51 15.78 5.27
N VAL A 42 -9.47 15.68 6.60
CA VAL A 42 -10.29 16.50 7.52
C VAL A 42 -9.84 17.96 7.47
N ARG A 43 -8.53 18.20 7.48
CA ARG A 43 -7.94 19.54 7.37
C ARG A 43 -8.18 20.19 6.00
N LEU A 44 -8.28 19.38 4.94
CA LEU A 44 -8.47 19.86 3.58
C LEU A 44 -9.92 20.19 3.25
N ALA A 45 -10.90 19.53 3.83
CA ALA A 45 -12.31 19.73 3.53
C ALA A 45 -12.81 21.09 4.05
N ASP A 46 -13.90 21.61 3.45
CA ASP A 46 -14.52 22.87 3.89
C ASP A 46 -15.30 22.69 5.20
N GLU A 47 -15.90 21.50 5.38
CA GLU A 47 -16.60 21.08 6.60
C GLU A 47 -16.20 19.63 6.94
N ALA A 48 -16.32 19.27 8.23
CA ALA A 48 -16.03 17.90 8.66
C ALA A 48 -17.01 17.43 9.75
N VAL A 49 -17.41 16.15 9.71
CA VAL A 49 -18.35 15.55 10.66
C VAL A 49 -17.75 14.28 11.23
N CYS A 50 -17.66 14.20 12.57
CA CYS A 50 -17.27 12.98 13.27
C CYS A 50 -18.41 11.96 13.19
N ILE A 51 -18.10 10.74 12.73
CA ILE A 51 -19.07 9.65 12.57
C ILE A 51 -18.88 8.52 13.58
N GLY A 52 -18.03 8.69 14.59
CA GLY A 52 -17.90 7.76 15.72
C GLY A 52 -16.51 7.20 15.93
N PRO A 53 -16.42 6.04 16.64
CA PRO A 53 -15.18 5.44 17.04
C PRO A 53 -14.25 5.03 15.88
N ALA A 54 -12.99 4.67 16.21
CA ALA A 54 -11.96 4.29 15.25
C ALA A 54 -12.34 3.06 14.38
N ALA A 55 -13.04 2.07 14.95
CA ALA A 55 -13.40 0.88 14.21
C ALA A 55 -14.32 1.20 13.01
N ALA A 56 -13.94 0.77 11.81
CA ALA A 56 -14.68 1.07 10.58
C ALA A 56 -16.14 0.59 10.65
N ARG A 57 -16.40 -0.57 11.26
CA ARG A 57 -17.77 -1.12 11.46
C ARG A 57 -18.66 -0.24 12.35
N GLU A 58 -18.07 0.66 13.13
CA GLU A 58 -18.78 1.58 14.02
C GLU A 58 -18.80 3.01 13.50
N SER A 59 -18.14 3.27 12.36
CA SER A 59 -18.00 4.59 11.73
C SER A 59 -18.24 4.54 10.22
N TYR A 60 -17.21 4.34 9.41
CA TYR A 60 -17.24 4.42 7.94
C TYR A 60 -18.16 3.37 7.27
N LEU A 61 -18.47 2.26 7.92
CA LEU A 61 -19.38 1.22 7.41
C LEU A 61 -20.82 1.37 7.89
N VAL A 62 -21.15 2.47 8.59
CA VAL A 62 -22.51 2.72 9.11
C VAL A 62 -23.21 3.73 8.21
N ALA A 63 -24.04 3.24 7.27
CA ALA A 63 -24.75 4.04 6.29
C ALA A 63 -25.59 5.17 6.92
N ASP A 64 -26.32 4.89 8.00
CA ASP A 64 -27.16 5.88 8.69
C ASP A 64 -26.41 7.10 9.19
N LYS A 65 -25.14 6.91 9.65
CA LYS A 65 -24.29 8.01 10.11
C LYS A 65 -23.86 8.92 8.95
N ILE A 66 -23.59 8.34 7.79
CA ILE A 66 -23.25 9.10 6.57
C ILE A 66 -24.49 9.88 6.09
N VAL A 67 -25.66 9.25 6.05
CA VAL A 67 -26.93 9.90 5.68
C VAL A 67 -27.26 11.03 6.66
N ALA A 68 -27.07 10.82 7.96
CA ALA A 68 -27.25 11.88 8.97
C ALA A 68 -26.29 13.07 8.76
N ALA A 69 -25.03 12.80 8.44
CA ALA A 69 -24.04 13.82 8.11
C ALA A 69 -24.44 14.63 6.85
N CYS A 70 -25.02 13.97 5.81
CA CYS A 70 -25.55 14.67 4.65
C CYS A 70 -26.69 15.64 5.03
N ARG A 71 -27.64 15.20 5.86
CA ARG A 71 -28.75 16.03 6.35
C ARG A 71 -28.27 17.21 7.19
N GLN A 72 -27.30 16.95 8.07
CA GLN A 72 -26.71 17.98 8.94
C GLN A 72 -26.01 19.10 8.16
N THR A 73 -25.30 18.73 7.08
CA THR A 73 -24.47 19.66 6.31
C THR A 73 -25.17 20.21 5.07
N GLY A 74 -26.28 19.61 4.66
CA GLY A 74 -26.97 19.94 3.41
C GLY A 74 -26.19 19.52 2.17
N ALA A 75 -25.37 18.47 2.25
CA ALA A 75 -24.69 17.90 1.08
C ALA A 75 -25.70 17.30 0.10
N GLN A 76 -25.56 17.63 -1.18
CA GLN A 76 -26.49 17.25 -2.26
C GLN A 76 -26.15 15.89 -2.85
N ALA A 77 -24.87 15.48 -2.75
CA ALA A 77 -24.39 14.22 -3.27
C ALA A 77 -23.28 13.63 -2.38
N VAL A 78 -23.07 12.33 -2.50
CA VAL A 78 -22.03 11.58 -1.79
C VAL A 78 -21.08 10.92 -2.77
N HIS A 79 -19.78 11.20 -2.63
CA HIS A 79 -18.73 10.46 -3.31
C HIS A 79 -18.22 9.34 -2.39
N PRO A 80 -18.39 8.05 -2.75
CA PRO A 80 -18.03 6.94 -1.88
C PRO A 80 -16.52 6.60 -1.90
N GLY A 81 -15.76 7.14 -2.84
CA GLY A 81 -14.37 6.73 -3.10
C GLY A 81 -14.29 5.29 -3.60
N TYR A 82 -13.43 4.51 -2.94
CA TYR A 82 -13.32 3.06 -3.12
C TYR A 82 -13.22 2.35 -1.75
N GLY A 83 -13.54 1.04 -1.70
CA GLY A 83 -13.68 0.31 -0.43
C GLY A 83 -14.87 0.81 0.40
N PHE A 84 -14.90 0.49 1.68
CA PHE A 84 -16.01 0.79 2.60
C PHE A 84 -17.39 0.53 1.97
N LEU A 85 -18.21 1.58 1.80
CA LEU A 85 -19.58 1.50 1.28
C LEU A 85 -19.69 1.75 -0.24
N SER A 86 -18.56 1.84 -0.97
CA SER A 86 -18.57 2.21 -2.40
C SER A 86 -19.27 1.21 -3.32
N GLU A 87 -19.38 -0.05 -2.93
CA GLU A 87 -20.07 -1.14 -3.65
C GLU A 87 -21.23 -1.73 -2.84
N ASN A 88 -21.74 -0.94 -1.88
CA ASN A 88 -22.87 -1.37 -1.03
C ASN A 88 -24.20 -0.87 -1.59
N GLU A 89 -25.06 -1.79 -2.01
CA GLU A 89 -26.36 -1.47 -2.61
C GLU A 89 -27.33 -0.82 -1.62
N GLU A 90 -27.35 -1.28 -0.36
CA GLU A 90 -28.24 -0.73 0.68
C GLU A 90 -27.89 0.72 1.00
N PHE A 91 -26.60 1.05 0.98
CA PHE A 91 -26.14 2.43 1.16
C PHE A 91 -26.60 3.34 0.01
N ALA A 92 -26.49 2.89 -1.23
CA ALA A 92 -26.96 3.66 -2.38
C ALA A 92 -28.49 3.85 -2.34
N GLU A 93 -29.25 2.83 -1.92
CA GLU A 93 -30.69 2.92 -1.69
C GLU A 93 -31.04 3.92 -0.57
N ALA A 94 -30.31 3.87 0.56
CA ALA A 94 -30.53 4.77 1.69
C ALA A 94 -30.29 6.24 1.32
N LEU A 95 -29.26 6.53 0.51
CA LEU A 95 -29.00 7.87 -0.02
C LEU A 95 -30.11 8.33 -0.95
N ALA A 96 -30.55 7.48 -1.88
CA ALA A 96 -31.67 7.78 -2.79
C ALA A 96 -32.96 8.08 -2.02
N ALA A 97 -33.28 7.28 -0.98
CA ALA A 97 -34.44 7.52 -0.10
C ALA A 97 -34.32 8.83 0.69
N ALA A 98 -33.10 9.30 0.97
CA ALA A 98 -32.84 10.58 1.61
C ALA A 98 -32.82 11.77 0.64
N GLY A 99 -32.98 11.55 -0.66
CA GLY A 99 -32.91 12.59 -1.70
C GLY A 99 -31.48 13.08 -1.97
N VAL A 100 -30.46 12.26 -1.65
CA VAL A 100 -29.03 12.55 -1.84
C VAL A 100 -28.50 11.71 -3.00
N VAL A 101 -27.79 12.34 -3.93
CA VAL A 101 -27.25 11.65 -5.11
C VAL A 101 -26.04 10.80 -4.72
N PHE A 102 -26.06 9.51 -5.07
CA PHE A 102 -24.88 8.65 -5.01
C PHE A 102 -24.03 8.88 -6.24
N ILE A 103 -22.77 9.34 -6.05
CA ILE A 103 -21.82 9.56 -7.15
C ILE A 103 -21.17 8.21 -7.50
N GLY A 104 -21.89 7.43 -8.28
CA GLY A 104 -21.52 6.06 -8.63
C GLY A 104 -22.60 5.42 -9.52
N PRO A 105 -22.51 4.10 -9.72
CA PRO A 105 -23.47 3.35 -10.54
C PRO A 105 -24.85 3.23 -9.86
N PRO A 106 -25.89 2.90 -10.63
CA PRO A 106 -27.21 2.63 -10.10
C PRO A 106 -27.20 1.34 -9.25
N VAL A 107 -28.10 1.26 -8.26
CA VAL A 107 -28.25 0.10 -7.36
C VAL A 107 -28.36 -1.22 -8.10
N SER A 108 -29.09 -1.23 -9.22
CA SER A 108 -29.25 -2.43 -10.07
C SER A 108 -27.94 -2.96 -10.63
N ALA A 109 -27.00 -2.07 -10.98
CA ALA A 109 -25.69 -2.46 -11.49
C ALA A 109 -24.78 -2.99 -10.35
N ILE A 110 -24.82 -2.37 -9.17
CA ILE A 110 -24.09 -2.86 -7.98
C ILE A 110 -24.56 -4.28 -7.66
N ARG A 111 -25.87 -4.47 -7.54
CA ARG A 111 -26.49 -5.78 -7.25
C ARG A 111 -26.15 -6.84 -8.28
N ALA A 112 -26.25 -6.52 -9.58
CA ALA A 112 -25.97 -7.46 -10.67
C ALA A 112 -24.51 -7.93 -10.68
N MET A 113 -23.57 -7.11 -10.22
CA MET A 113 -22.13 -7.43 -10.19
C MET A 113 -21.65 -7.97 -8.82
N GLY A 114 -22.48 -7.91 -7.78
CA GLY A 114 -22.13 -8.32 -6.42
C GLY A 114 -21.84 -9.83 -6.26
N LEU A 115 -22.49 -10.68 -7.06
CA LEU A 115 -22.28 -12.13 -7.05
C LEU A 115 -21.61 -12.60 -8.34
N LYS A 116 -20.46 -13.28 -8.19
CA LYS A 116 -19.67 -13.75 -9.37
C LYS A 116 -20.43 -14.70 -10.29
N SER A 117 -21.24 -15.61 -9.74
CA SER A 117 -22.04 -16.54 -10.54
C SER A 117 -23.11 -15.80 -11.37
N GLU A 118 -23.82 -14.85 -10.76
CA GLU A 118 -24.86 -14.08 -11.44
C GLU A 118 -24.25 -13.12 -12.48
N SER A 119 -23.15 -12.44 -12.14
CA SER A 119 -22.46 -11.58 -13.08
C SER A 119 -21.97 -12.36 -14.31
N LYS A 120 -21.44 -13.59 -14.13
CA LYS A 120 -21.01 -14.44 -15.26
C LYS A 120 -22.17 -14.90 -16.13
N LYS A 121 -23.30 -15.31 -15.56
CA LYS A 121 -24.50 -15.64 -16.32
C LYS A 121 -24.97 -14.46 -17.18
N LEU A 122 -24.87 -13.25 -16.65
CA LEU A 122 -25.23 -12.03 -17.37
C LEU A 122 -24.24 -11.70 -18.48
N MET A 123 -22.93 -11.83 -18.20
CA MET A 123 -21.87 -11.60 -19.17
C MET A 123 -21.91 -12.61 -20.34
N GLU A 124 -22.22 -13.88 -20.04
CA GLU A 124 -22.43 -14.90 -21.08
C GLU A 124 -23.53 -14.49 -22.08
N LYS A 125 -24.69 -14.01 -21.54
CA LYS A 125 -25.79 -13.49 -22.38
C LYS A 125 -25.40 -12.26 -23.18
N ALA A 126 -24.50 -11.43 -22.66
CA ALA A 126 -23.97 -10.25 -23.33
C ALA A 126 -22.88 -10.58 -24.35
N GLY A 127 -22.46 -11.85 -24.48
CA GLY A 127 -21.41 -12.27 -25.39
C GLY A 127 -20.00 -11.88 -24.98
N VAL A 128 -19.79 -11.55 -23.70
CA VAL A 128 -18.46 -11.26 -23.13
C VAL A 128 -17.70 -12.56 -22.92
N PRO A 129 -16.43 -12.67 -23.36
CA PRO A 129 -15.65 -13.90 -23.20
C PRO A 129 -15.50 -14.30 -21.73
N LEU A 130 -15.89 -15.53 -21.38
CA LEU A 130 -15.75 -16.09 -20.04
C LEU A 130 -14.68 -17.18 -20.01
N THR A 131 -13.98 -17.29 -18.87
CA THR A 131 -13.10 -18.43 -18.61
C THR A 131 -13.91 -19.74 -18.74
N PRO A 132 -13.43 -20.73 -19.51
CA PRO A 132 -14.09 -22.02 -19.58
C PRO A 132 -14.34 -22.57 -18.17
N GLY A 133 -15.58 -22.82 -17.82
CA GLY A 133 -15.91 -23.11 -16.43
C GLY A 133 -17.36 -23.53 -16.21
N TYR A 134 -17.71 -23.69 -14.95
CA TYR A 134 -19.07 -23.94 -14.46
C TYR A 134 -19.44 -22.91 -13.39
N HIS A 135 -20.55 -22.22 -13.59
CA HIS A 135 -21.10 -21.20 -12.70
C HIS A 135 -22.61 -21.36 -12.47
N GLY A 136 -23.11 -22.59 -12.62
CA GLY A 136 -24.50 -22.94 -12.43
C GLY A 136 -24.89 -23.23 -10.99
N ASP A 137 -26.19 -23.47 -10.76
CA ASP A 137 -26.79 -23.60 -9.43
C ASP A 137 -26.64 -24.99 -8.80
N GLU A 138 -26.30 -26.03 -9.59
CA GLU A 138 -26.06 -27.39 -9.09
C GLU A 138 -24.71 -27.44 -8.33
N GLN A 139 -24.76 -27.77 -7.03
CA GLN A 139 -23.61 -27.71 -6.12
C GLN A 139 -23.22 -29.08 -5.52
N ALA A 140 -23.79 -30.18 -6.05
CA ALA A 140 -23.46 -31.53 -5.60
C ALA A 140 -21.97 -31.85 -5.89
N PRO A 141 -21.20 -32.34 -4.91
CA PRO A 141 -19.76 -32.55 -5.06
C PRO A 141 -19.34 -33.39 -6.26
N ASP A 142 -20.04 -34.51 -6.50
CA ASP A 142 -19.74 -35.40 -7.64
C ASP A 142 -20.07 -34.74 -8.98
N PHE A 143 -21.12 -33.95 -9.04
CA PHE A 143 -21.45 -33.17 -10.24
C PHE A 143 -20.38 -32.11 -10.52
N LEU A 144 -19.96 -31.36 -9.50
CA LEU A 144 -18.91 -30.36 -9.64
C LEU A 144 -17.58 -31.00 -10.08
N ARG A 145 -17.23 -32.19 -9.55
CA ARG A 145 -16.06 -32.93 -10.02
C ARG A 145 -16.15 -33.30 -11.51
N GLN A 146 -17.31 -33.79 -11.95
CA GLN A 146 -17.57 -34.07 -13.36
C GLN A 146 -17.41 -32.84 -14.25
N GLN A 147 -17.84 -31.65 -13.79
CA GLN A 147 -17.63 -30.40 -14.51
C GLN A 147 -16.14 -30.05 -14.58
N ALA A 148 -15.39 -30.21 -13.48
CA ALA A 148 -13.95 -30.01 -13.46
C ALA A 148 -13.22 -30.95 -14.44
N ASP A 149 -13.62 -32.22 -14.49
CA ASP A 149 -13.07 -33.23 -15.41
C ASP A 149 -13.34 -32.84 -16.89
N ARG A 150 -14.50 -32.24 -17.18
CA ARG A 150 -14.84 -31.73 -18.54
C ARG A 150 -14.03 -30.51 -18.91
N ILE A 151 -13.81 -29.59 -17.97
CA ILE A 151 -13.00 -28.37 -18.18
C ILE A 151 -11.53 -28.77 -18.41
N GLY A 152 -11.11 -29.84 -17.77
CA GLY A 152 -9.72 -30.35 -17.79
C GLY A 152 -8.81 -29.59 -16.84
N TYR A 153 -8.03 -30.35 -16.07
CA TYR A 153 -7.10 -29.79 -15.07
C TYR A 153 -5.91 -29.04 -15.70
N PRO A 154 -5.30 -28.08 -15.01
CA PRO A 154 -5.70 -27.57 -13.69
C PRO A 154 -6.97 -26.73 -13.74
N VAL A 155 -7.77 -26.77 -12.64
CA VAL A 155 -8.95 -25.95 -12.43
C VAL A 155 -8.83 -25.12 -11.16
N LEU A 156 -9.59 -24.05 -11.07
CA LEU A 156 -9.68 -23.19 -9.91
C LEU A 156 -11.10 -23.21 -9.36
N ILE A 157 -11.26 -23.63 -8.12
CA ILE A 157 -12.51 -23.54 -7.37
C ILE A 157 -12.54 -22.19 -6.69
N LYS A 158 -13.64 -21.43 -6.80
CA LYS A 158 -13.81 -20.09 -6.23
C LYS A 158 -15.14 -19.97 -5.50
N ALA A 159 -15.17 -19.31 -4.35
CA ALA A 159 -16.42 -18.86 -3.73
C ALA A 159 -17.17 -17.90 -4.66
N SER A 160 -18.49 -18.05 -4.78
CA SER A 160 -19.34 -17.16 -5.58
C SER A 160 -19.47 -15.78 -4.91
N ALA A 161 -19.64 -15.74 -3.61
CA ALA A 161 -19.62 -14.53 -2.80
C ALA A 161 -18.17 -14.16 -2.42
N GLY A 162 -17.88 -12.87 -2.27
CA GLY A 162 -16.63 -12.36 -1.74
C GLY A 162 -15.56 -12.01 -2.78
N GLY A 163 -14.41 -11.54 -2.28
CA GLY A 163 -13.29 -11.02 -3.06
C GLY A 163 -11.94 -11.18 -2.35
N GLY A 164 -10.87 -10.58 -2.92
CA GLY A 164 -9.55 -10.56 -2.30
C GLY A 164 -8.84 -11.92 -2.24
N GLY A 165 -9.24 -12.90 -3.08
CA GLY A 165 -8.60 -14.22 -3.17
C GLY A 165 -8.97 -15.22 -2.07
N LYS A 166 -9.83 -14.85 -1.12
CA LYS A 166 -10.38 -15.80 -0.13
C LYS A 166 -11.35 -16.77 -0.78
N GLY A 167 -11.39 -18.02 -0.28
CA GLY A 167 -12.24 -19.06 -0.84
C GLY A 167 -11.83 -19.48 -2.26
N MET A 168 -10.53 -19.55 -2.55
CA MET A 168 -10.00 -20.02 -3.83
C MET A 168 -9.04 -21.20 -3.64
N ARG A 169 -9.17 -22.22 -4.48
CA ARG A 169 -8.30 -23.40 -4.46
C ARG A 169 -7.97 -23.85 -5.88
N ALA A 170 -6.69 -23.85 -6.21
CA ALA A 170 -6.19 -24.49 -7.43
C ALA A 170 -6.12 -25.99 -7.25
N VAL A 171 -6.63 -26.75 -8.23
CA VAL A 171 -6.65 -28.21 -8.23
C VAL A 171 -6.00 -28.70 -9.52
N TYR A 172 -4.98 -29.54 -9.37
CA TYR A 172 -4.18 -30.02 -10.50
C TYR A 172 -4.58 -31.41 -10.99
N LYS A 173 -5.27 -32.19 -10.16
CA LYS A 173 -5.69 -33.55 -10.47
C LYS A 173 -7.09 -33.85 -9.91
N SER A 174 -7.83 -34.76 -10.57
CA SER A 174 -9.20 -35.11 -10.18
C SER A 174 -9.29 -35.69 -8.77
N GLU A 175 -8.26 -36.42 -8.33
CA GLU A 175 -8.22 -37.03 -7.00
C GLU A 175 -8.19 -36.03 -5.87
N GLU A 176 -7.66 -34.83 -6.10
CA GLU A 176 -7.52 -33.73 -5.11
C GLU A 176 -8.80 -32.88 -5.02
N PHE A 177 -9.72 -33.04 -5.99
CA PHE A 177 -10.82 -32.10 -6.18
C PHE A 177 -11.79 -32.02 -5.00
N LEU A 178 -12.22 -33.16 -4.46
CA LEU A 178 -13.23 -33.21 -3.40
C LEU A 178 -12.72 -32.58 -2.08
N ASP A 179 -11.46 -32.82 -1.73
CA ASP A 179 -10.85 -32.24 -0.53
C ASP A 179 -10.68 -30.71 -0.67
N ALA A 180 -10.23 -30.28 -1.83
CA ALA A 180 -10.12 -28.85 -2.16
C ALA A 180 -11.48 -28.16 -2.17
N LEU A 181 -12.53 -28.81 -2.72
CA LEU A 181 -13.90 -28.33 -2.71
C LEU A 181 -14.44 -28.16 -1.29
N ALA A 182 -14.28 -29.18 -0.45
CA ALA A 182 -14.72 -29.14 0.94
C ALA A 182 -14.01 -28.03 1.73
N SER A 183 -12.72 -27.84 1.49
CA SER A 183 -11.94 -26.73 2.08
C SER A 183 -12.45 -25.36 1.61
N CYS A 184 -12.66 -25.21 0.30
CA CYS A 184 -13.18 -23.97 -0.29
C CYS A 184 -14.57 -23.59 0.25
N LYS A 185 -15.50 -24.55 0.31
CA LYS A 185 -16.86 -24.35 0.85
C LYS A 185 -16.85 -23.95 2.32
N ARG A 186 -16.02 -24.58 3.16
CA ARG A 186 -15.88 -24.17 4.59
C ARG A 186 -15.41 -22.74 4.74
N GLU A 187 -14.38 -22.36 3.97
CA GLU A 187 -13.86 -21.00 4.00
C GLU A 187 -14.89 -19.99 3.48
N ALA A 188 -15.60 -20.31 2.41
CA ALA A 188 -16.66 -19.48 1.86
C ALA A 188 -17.81 -19.25 2.86
N ALA A 189 -18.30 -20.31 3.49
CA ALA A 189 -19.34 -20.24 4.51
C ALA A 189 -18.90 -19.39 5.72
N SER A 190 -17.66 -19.56 6.20
CA SER A 190 -17.16 -18.83 7.38
C SER A 190 -16.88 -17.35 7.08
N SER A 191 -16.38 -17.02 5.89
CA SER A 191 -15.96 -15.66 5.54
C SER A 191 -17.09 -14.81 4.93
N PHE A 192 -18.03 -15.44 4.22
CA PHE A 192 -19.02 -14.74 3.41
C PHE A 192 -20.46 -15.17 3.70
N GLY A 193 -20.68 -16.19 4.52
CA GLY A 193 -22.02 -16.73 4.85
C GLY A 193 -22.68 -17.51 3.70
N ASP A 194 -21.95 -17.79 2.61
CA ASP A 194 -22.45 -18.51 1.43
C ASP A 194 -21.41 -19.56 1.00
N GLU A 195 -21.83 -20.82 0.84
CA GLU A 195 -20.95 -21.92 0.43
C GLU A 195 -20.95 -22.18 -1.09
N HIS A 196 -21.72 -21.39 -1.86
CA HIS A 196 -21.81 -21.57 -3.30
C HIS A 196 -20.46 -21.31 -3.98
N VAL A 197 -20.05 -22.24 -4.86
CA VAL A 197 -18.78 -22.14 -5.57
C VAL A 197 -18.97 -22.21 -7.09
N LEU A 198 -18.00 -21.69 -7.81
CA LEU A 198 -17.84 -21.84 -9.24
C LEU A 198 -16.49 -22.51 -9.55
N ILE A 199 -16.38 -23.11 -10.74
CA ILE A 199 -15.17 -23.80 -11.19
C ILE A 199 -14.74 -23.20 -12.50
N GLU A 200 -13.44 -22.88 -12.65
CA GLU A 200 -12.88 -22.30 -13.87
C GLU A 200 -11.59 -23.01 -14.26
N LYS A 201 -11.25 -22.95 -15.55
CA LYS A 201 -9.93 -23.33 -16.03
C LYS A 201 -8.88 -22.47 -15.33
N TYR A 202 -7.88 -23.09 -14.71
CA TYR A 202 -6.77 -22.38 -14.10
C TYR A 202 -5.71 -22.03 -15.16
N LEU A 203 -5.44 -20.73 -15.30
CA LEU A 203 -4.42 -20.22 -16.21
C LEU A 203 -3.09 -20.12 -15.46
N GLN A 204 -2.01 -20.68 -16.01
CA GLN A 204 -0.75 -20.84 -15.27
C GLN A 204 0.11 -19.58 -15.20
N ARG A 205 0.16 -18.78 -16.27
CA ARG A 205 0.91 -17.51 -16.33
C ARG A 205 0.04 -16.38 -16.91
N PRO A 206 -1.08 -16.09 -16.26
CA PRO A 206 -1.99 -15.08 -16.76
C PRO A 206 -1.48 -13.67 -16.45
N ARG A 207 -1.86 -12.73 -17.31
CA ARG A 207 -1.83 -11.30 -17.00
C ARG A 207 -3.18 -10.85 -16.46
N HIS A 208 -3.15 -9.90 -15.56
CA HIS A 208 -4.33 -9.20 -15.09
C HIS A 208 -4.44 -7.87 -15.84
N ILE A 209 -5.30 -7.83 -16.84
CA ILE A 209 -5.57 -6.64 -17.65
C ILE A 209 -6.95 -6.14 -17.32
N GLU A 210 -7.09 -4.84 -17.11
CA GLU A 210 -8.36 -4.24 -16.79
C GLU A 210 -8.67 -3.07 -17.73
N ILE A 211 -9.96 -2.87 -18.02
CA ILE A 211 -10.44 -1.81 -18.90
C ILE A 211 -11.25 -0.82 -18.05
N GLN A 212 -10.82 0.45 -18.06
CA GLN A 212 -11.61 1.53 -17.49
C GLN A 212 -12.81 1.81 -18.39
N VAL A 213 -14.02 1.70 -17.84
CA VAL A 213 -15.24 2.13 -18.52
C VAL A 213 -15.84 3.36 -17.87
N PHE A 214 -16.60 4.12 -18.64
CA PHE A 214 -17.36 5.24 -18.13
C PHE A 214 -18.70 5.34 -18.84
N GLY A 215 -19.80 5.33 -18.08
CA GLY A 215 -21.16 5.45 -18.61
C GLY A 215 -21.84 6.73 -18.13
N ASP A 216 -22.80 7.26 -18.90
CA ASP A 216 -23.69 8.32 -18.49
C ASP A 216 -25.15 7.86 -18.34
N THR A 217 -26.01 8.74 -17.84
CA THR A 217 -27.44 8.48 -17.66
C THR A 217 -28.23 8.48 -18.98
N LEU A 218 -27.60 8.86 -20.10
CA LEU A 218 -28.22 8.90 -21.43
C LEU A 218 -27.97 7.60 -22.22
N GLY A 219 -27.23 6.64 -21.64
CA GLY A 219 -26.89 5.36 -22.26
C GLY A 219 -25.62 5.36 -23.08
N ASN A 220 -24.86 6.45 -23.09
CA ASN A 220 -23.52 6.46 -23.66
C ASN A 220 -22.54 5.75 -22.74
N CYS A 221 -21.63 4.98 -23.31
CA CYS A 221 -20.58 4.30 -22.56
C CYS A 221 -19.32 4.23 -23.43
N VAL A 222 -18.19 4.65 -22.85
CA VAL A 222 -16.87 4.62 -23.49
C VAL A 222 -15.90 3.80 -22.65
N TYR A 223 -14.82 3.31 -23.26
CA TYR A 223 -13.68 2.77 -22.55
C TYR A 223 -12.47 3.72 -22.63
N LEU A 224 -11.78 3.85 -21.50
CA LEU A 224 -10.62 4.75 -21.31
C LEU A 224 -9.31 3.96 -21.26
N PHE A 225 -9.24 2.98 -22.16
CA PHE A 225 -8.11 2.08 -22.37
C PHE A 225 -7.85 1.12 -21.20
N GLU A 226 -6.76 0.37 -21.35
CA GLU A 226 -6.37 -0.70 -20.45
C GLU A 226 -5.27 -0.28 -19.48
N ARG A 227 -5.25 -0.99 -18.35
CA ARG A 227 -4.14 -1.04 -17.38
C ARG A 227 -3.66 -2.48 -17.24
N ASP A 228 -2.37 -2.66 -17.01
CA ASP A 228 -1.81 -3.92 -16.54
C ASP A 228 -1.61 -3.87 -15.04
N CYS A 229 -2.24 -4.79 -14.33
CA CYS A 229 -2.19 -4.94 -12.88
C CYS A 229 -1.67 -6.33 -12.48
N SER A 230 -0.84 -6.95 -13.34
CA SER A 230 -0.33 -8.30 -13.14
C SER A 230 0.60 -8.40 -11.95
N VAL A 231 1.30 -7.34 -11.59
CA VAL A 231 2.26 -7.36 -10.49
C VAL A 231 1.53 -7.27 -9.14
N GLN A 232 1.32 -8.42 -8.54
CA GLN A 232 0.51 -8.59 -7.34
C GLN A 232 1.24 -9.43 -6.29
N ARG A 233 0.94 -9.14 -5.03
CA ARG A 233 1.34 -9.96 -3.89
C ARG A 233 0.08 -10.46 -3.16
N ARG A 234 -0.15 -11.76 -3.13
CA ARG A 234 -1.36 -12.35 -2.50
C ARG A 234 -2.65 -11.63 -2.95
N HIS A 235 -2.79 -11.41 -4.27
CA HIS A 235 -3.90 -10.69 -4.93
C HIS A 235 -3.99 -9.17 -4.64
N GLN A 236 -3.04 -8.60 -3.92
CA GLN A 236 -2.92 -7.16 -3.75
C GLN A 236 -2.03 -6.58 -4.86
N LYS A 237 -2.55 -5.66 -5.64
CA LYS A 237 -1.81 -4.92 -6.67
C LYS A 237 -0.72 -4.08 -6.00
N VAL A 238 0.49 -4.06 -6.59
CA VAL A 238 1.68 -3.40 -6.02
C VAL A 238 2.24 -2.37 -6.98
N LEU A 239 2.29 -2.73 -8.27
CA LEU A 239 2.79 -1.89 -9.35
C LEU A 239 1.84 -2.06 -10.54
N GLU A 240 1.30 -0.96 -11.03
CA GLU A 240 0.35 -0.90 -12.12
C GLU A 240 0.90 -0.01 -13.25
N GLU A 241 0.52 -0.30 -14.49
CA GLU A 241 0.93 0.50 -15.64
C GLU A 241 -0.16 0.65 -16.71
N ALA A 242 -0.14 1.77 -17.40
CA ALA A 242 -0.99 2.07 -18.54
C ALA A 242 -0.19 2.78 -19.65
N PRO A 243 -0.41 2.40 -20.92
CA PRO A 243 -1.17 1.24 -21.39
C PRO A 243 -0.47 -0.09 -21.05
N ALA A 244 -1.19 -1.21 -21.14
CA ALA A 244 -0.61 -2.53 -20.92
C ALA A 244 0.46 -2.84 -21.99
N PRO A 245 1.68 -3.30 -21.60
CA PRO A 245 2.73 -3.62 -22.56
C PRO A 245 2.31 -4.70 -23.55
N GLY A 246 2.73 -4.56 -24.79
CA GLY A 246 2.44 -5.54 -25.85
C GLY A 246 0.98 -5.61 -26.30
N MET A 247 0.15 -4.63 -25.95
CA MET A 247 -1.24 -4.53 -26.38
C MET A 247 -1.32 -4.06 -27.83
N THR A 248 -1.88 -4.90 -28.72
CA THR A 248 -2.16 -4.51 -30.11
C THR A 248 -3.43 -3.68 -30.21
N LEU A 249 -3.58 -2.92 -31.32
CA LEU A 249 -4.79 -2.13 -31.55
C LEU A 249 -6.04 -3.00 -31.62
N GLU A 250 -5.95 -4.17 -32.26
CA GLU A 250 -7.05 -5.13 -32.43
C GLU A 250 -7.46 -5.70 -31.06
N ARG A 251 -6.50 -6.10 -30.22
CA ARG A 251 -6.78 -6.62 -28.88
C ARG A 251 -7.39 -5.55 -28.00
N ARG A 252 -6.85 -4.33 -28.02
CA ARG A 252 -7.41 -3.18 -27.30
C ARG A 252 -8.85 -2.92 -27.68
N ALA A 253 -9.15 -2.91 -28.98
CA ALA A 253 -10.50 -2.71 -29.48
C ALA A 253 -11.45 -3.85 -29.06
N ALA A 254 -10.98 -5.11 -29.11
CA ALA A 254 -11.77 -6.27 -28.69
C ALA A 254 -12.08 -6.26 -27.19
N MET A 255 -11.06 -6.00 -26.34
CA MET A 255 -11.24 -5.91 -24.90
C MET A 255 -12.08 -4.69 -24.51
N GLY A 256 -11.83 -3.54 -25.14
CA GLY A 256 -12.62 -2.33 -24.93
C GLY A 256 -14.10 -2.52 -25.27
N LYS A 257 -14.38 -3.18 -26.41
CA LYS A 257 -15.76 -3.55 -26.80
C LYS A 257 -16.39 -4.48 -25.78
N ALA A 258 -15.71 -5.54 -25.36
CA ALA A 258 -16.21 -6.48 -24.35
C ALA A 258 -16.51 -5.77 -23.04
N ALA A 259 -15.68 -4.82 -22.61
CA ALA A 259 -15.91 -4.04 -21.40
C ALA A 259 -17.10 -3.09 -21.52
N VAL A 260 -17.28 -2.43 -22.67
CA VAL A 260 -18.47 -1.59 -22.93
C VAL A 260 -19.74 -2.43 -22.99
N ASP A 261 -19.70 -3.60 -23.64
CA ASP A 261 -20.83 -4.52 -23.70
C ASP A 261 -21.22 -5.00 -22.28
N ALA A 262 -20.23 -5.32 -21.45
CA ALA A 262 -20.45 -5.69 -20.04
C ALA A 262 -21.11 -4.55 -19.25
N ALA A 263 -20.60 -3.33 -19.37
CA ALA A 263 -21.17 -2.15 -18.70
C ALA A 263 -22.60 -1.85 -19.16
N LYS A 264 -22.87 -1.90 -20.47
CA LYS A 264 -24.21 -1.68 -21.03
C LYS A 264 -25.21 -2.74 -20.63
N ALA A 265 -24.78 -4.01 -20.47
CA ALA A 265 -25.66 -5.10 -20.04
C ALA A 265 -26.28 -4.87 -18.66
N VAL A 266 -25.63 -4.06 -17.81
CA VAL A 266 -26.13 -3.71 -16.46
C VAL A 266 -26.61 -2.26 -16.34
N GLY A 267 -26.67 -1.52 -17.45
CA GLY A 267 -27.04 -0.09 -17.42
C GLY A 267 -26.09 0.75 -16.57
N TYR A 268 -24.79 0.51 -16.70
CA TYR A 268 -23.75 1.12 -15.86
C TYR A 268 -23.63 2.63 -16.07
N VAL A 269 -23.52 3.38 -14.96
CA VAL A 269 -23.31 4.83 -14.95
C VAL A 269 -22.11 5.14 -14.03
N GLY A 270 -21.31 6.14 -14.41
CA GLY A 270 -20.10 6.55 -13.70
C GLY A 270 -18.86 5.75 -14.09
N ALA A 271 -17.83 5.87 -13.27
CA ALA A 271 -16.57 5.17 -13.44
C ALA A 271 -16.67 3.72 -12.99
N GLY A 272 -16.31 2.77 -13.83
CA GLY A 272 -16.21 1.35 -13.49
C GLY A 272 -15.04 0.70 -14.19
N THR A 273 -14.66 -0.48 -13.73
CA THR A 273 -13.53 -1.21 -14.30
C THR A 273 -13.94 -2.65 -14.55
N VAL A 274 -13.71 -3.12 -15.77
CA VAL A 274 -13.90 -4.52 -16.14
C VAL A 274 -12.56 -5.21 -16.15
N GLU A 275 -12.40 -6.19 -15.27
CA GLU A 275 -11.18 -6.95 -15.08
C GLU A 275 -11.20 -8.22 -15.94
N PHE A 276 -10.09 -8.44 -16.64
CA PHE A 276 -9.87 -9.61 -17.49
C PHE A 276 -8.62 -10.36 -17.06
N ILE A 277 -8.71 -11.67 -17.09
CA ILE A 277 -7.54 -12.53 -17.07
C ILE A 277 -7.13 -12.84 -18.52
N ALA A 278 -5.89 -12.55 -18.88
CA ALA A 278 -5.39 -12.69 -20.24
C ALA A 278 -4.20 -13.65 -20.29
N ASN A 279 -4.21 -14.54 -21.29
CA ASN A 279 -3.06 -15.39 -21.58
C ASN A 279 -2.00 -14.64 -22.38
N GLN A 280 -0.78 -15.20 -22.41
CA GLN A 280 0.34 -14.68 -23.19
C GLN A 280 0.08 -14.74 -24.71
N ASP A 281 -0.76 -15.69 -25.17
CA ASP A 281 -1.19 -15.81 -26.59
C ASP A 281 -2.21 -14.75 -27.02
N GLY A 282 -2.71 -13.97 -26.06
CA GLY A 282 -3.64 -12.88 -26.30
C GLY A 282 -5.11 -13.22 -26.12
N THR A 283 -5.47 -14.46 -25.80
CA THR A 283 -6.82 -14.79 -25.37
C THR A 283 -7.10 -14.13 -24.01
N PHE A 284 -8.33 -13.65 -23.82
CA PHE A 284 -8.72 -12.98 -22.58
C PHE A 284 -10.13 -13.38 -22.16
N TYR A 285 -10.39 -13.33 -20.85
CA TYR A 285 -11.63 -13.76 -20.25
C TYR A 285 -12.04 -12.82 -19.13
N PHE A 286 -13.32 -12.53 -19.03
CA PHE A 286 -13.91 -11.72 -17.95
C PHE A 286 -13.67 -12.38 -16.59
N MET A 287 -13.22 -11.59 -15.64
CA MET A 287 -13.11 -11.98 -14.24
C MET A 287 -14.23 -11.41 -13.39
N GLU A 288 -14.28 -10.11 -13.31
CA GLU A 288 -15.27 -9.35 -12.53
C GLU A 288 -15.35 -7.90 -13.04
N MET A 289 -16.39 -7.18 -12.58
CA MET A 289 -16.49 -5.76 -12.78
C MET A 289 -16.53 -5.06 -11.42
N ASN A 290 -15.58 -4.16 -11.21
CA ASN A 290 -15.59 -3.29 -10.05
C ASN A 290 -16.48 -2.10 -10.31
N THR A 291 -17.53 -1.98 -9.50
CA THR A 291 -18.59 -0.98 -9.66
C THR A 291 -18.27 0.34 -8.94
N ARG A 292 -17.03 0.78 -9.03
CA ARG A 292 -16.47 1.95 -8.37
C ARG A 292 -15.26 2.51 -9.12
N LEU A 293 -14.81 3.66 -8.68
CA LEU A 293 -13.48 4.16 -9.09
C LEU A 293 -12.40 3.22 -8.55
N GLN A 294 -11.40 2.87 -9.36
CA GLN A 294 -10.28 2.04 -8.95
C GLN A 294 -9.19 2.86 -8.26
N VAL A 295 -8.38 2.18 -7.42
CA VAL A 295 -7.22 2.80 -6.75
C VAL A 295 -6.25 3.34 -7.81
N GLU A 296 -5.97 2.55 -8.82
CA GLU A 296 -5.01 2.77 -9.91
C GLU A 296 -5.54 3.63 -11.08
N HIS A 297 -6.69 4.32 -10.89
CA HIS A 297 -7.21 5.26 -11.91
C HIS A 297 -6.21 6.34 -12.34
N PRO A 298 -5.25 6.78 -11.50
CA PRO A 298 -4.31 7.82 -11.90
C PRO A 298 -3.46 7.49 -13.12
N VAL A 299 -3.08 6.21 -13.37
CA VAL A 299 -2.32 5.89 -14.60
C VAL A 299 -3.15 6.11 -15.86
N THR A 300 -4.47 5.85 -15.81
CA THR A 300 -5.39 6.17 -16.91
C THR A 300 -5.50 7.69 -17.09
N GLU A 301 -5.60 8.45 -16.01
CA GLU A 301 -5.63 9.92 -16.06
C GLU A 301 -4.35 10.49 -16.69
N MET A 302 -3.19 9.94 -16.34
CA MET A 302 -1.90 10.41 -16.86
C MET A 302 -1.73 10.16 -18.35
N ILE A 303 -2.22 9.02 -18.88
CA ILE A 303 -2.10 8.71 -20.32
C ILE A 303 -3.20 9.36 -21.17
N THR A 304 -4.32 9.77 -20.58
CA THR A 304 -5.44 10.38 -21.31
C THR A 304 -5.52 11.88 -21.13
N GLY A 305 -4.93 12.42 -20.07
CA GLY A 305 -5.05 13.82 -19.68
C GLY A 305 -6.41 14.18 -19.08
N LEU A 306 -7.19 13.18 -18.65
CA LEU A 306 -8.52 13.35 -18.08
C LEU A 306 -8.47 13.35 -16.55
N ASP A 307 -9.52 13.88 -15.91
CA ASP A 307 -9.79 13.70 -14.48
C ASP A 307 -11.08 12.89 -14.30
N LEU A 308 -10.94 11.64 -13.86
CA LEU A 308 -12.08 10.72 -13.73
C LEU A 308 -13.02 11.12 -12.59
N VAL A 309 -12.53 11.78 -11.55
CA VAL A 309 -13.38 12.33 -10.49
C VAL A 309 -14.21 13.49 -11.01
N GLU A 310 -13.65 14.37 -11.85
CA GLU A 310 -14.43 15.41 -12.53
C GLU A 310 -15.56 14.79 -13.38
N TRP A 311 -15.24 13.74 -14.14
CA TRP A 311 -16.26 13.05 -14.95
C TRP A 311 -17.35 12.42 -14.07
N GLN A 312 -16.98 11.83 -12.92
CA GLN A 312 -17.96 11.29 -11.97
C GLN A 312 -18.90 12.38 -11.46
N LEU A 313 -18.39 13.55 -11.10
CA LEU A 313 -19.17 14.68 -10.62
C LEU A 313 -20.12 15.23 -11.70
N ARG A 314 -19.63 15.36 -12.95
CA ARG A 314 -20.45 15.81 -14.08
C ARG A 314 -21.58 14.85 -14.41
N VAL A 315 -21.26 13.57 -14.55
CA VAL A 315 -22.26 12.54 -14.88
C VAL A 315 -23.30 12.39 -13.76
N ALA A 316 -22.86 12.40 -12.49
CA ALA A 316 -23.79 12.36 -11.35
C ALA A 316 -24.71 13.61 -11.27
N ALA A 317 -24.26 14.73 -11.80
CA ALA A 317 -25.09 15.95 -11.94
C ALA A 317 -26.01 15.93 -13.17
N GLY A 318 -26.04 14.83 -13.94
CA GLY A 318 -26.88 14.65 -15.13
C GLY A 318 -26.28 15.15 -16.43
N GLU A 319 -24.99 15.53 -16.47
CA GLU A 319 -24.32 15.91 -17.69
C GLU A 319 -23.97 14.68 -18.54
N PRO A 320 -23.94 14.78 -19.90
CA PRO A 320 -23.46 13.72 -20.75
C PRO A 320 -21.94 13.51 -20.59
N LEU A 321 -21.45 12.39 -21.10
CA LEU A 321 -19.99 12.17 -21.19
C LEU A 321 -19.30 13.33 -21.92
N PRO A 322 -18.20 13.88 -21.36
CA PRO A 322 -17.51 15.02 -21.98
C PRO A 322 -16.90 14.72 -23.34
N LEU A 323 -16.54 13.46 -23.63
CA LEU A 323 -15.90 13.03 -24.87
C LEU A 323 -16.53 11.75 -25.40
N ALA A 324 -16.63 11.64 -26.75
CA ALA A 324 -16.95 10.41 -27.42
C ALA A 324 -15.71 9.50 -27.55
N GLN A 325 -15.91 8.20 -27.88
CA GLN A 325 -14.81 7.22 -27.97
C GLN A 325 -13.71 7.63 -28.94
N GLU A 326 -14.06 8.22 -30.04
CA GLU A 326 -13.15 8.61 -31.14
C GLU A 326 -12.26 9.82 -30.76
N GLN A 327 -12.64 10.55 -29.73
CA GLN A 327 -11.89 11.70 -29.22
C GLN A 327 -10.86 11.31 -28.16
N LEU A 328 -10.95 10.07 -27.67
CA LEU A 328 -10.04 9.55 -26.64
C LEU A 328 -8.75 9.06 -27.29
N ALA A 329 -7.62 9.40 -26.69
CA ALA A 329 -6.30 9.01 -27.18
C ALA A 329 -5.33 8.73 -26.04
N ILE A 330 -4.45 7.77 -26.27
CA ILE A 330 -3.32 7.46 -25.37
C ILE A 330 -2.16 8.38 -25.70
N ARG A 331 -1.53 8.93 -24.64
CA ARG A 331 -0.30 9.72 -24.72
C ARG A 331 0.72 9.18 -23.73
N GLY A 332 1.84 8.69 -24.24
CA GLY A 332 2.94 8.19 -23.42
C GLY A 332 2.59 6.93 -22.63
N HIS A 333 3.23 6.78 -21.49
CA HIS A 333 3.12 5.63 -20.61
C HIS A 333 3.20 6.07 -19.13
N ALA A 334 2.36 5.53 -18.29
CA ALA A 334 2.31 5.81 -16.86
C ALA A 334 2.52 4.54 -16.03
N LEU A 335 3.17 4.72 -14.88
CA LEU A 335 3.36 3.68 -13.86
C LEU A 335 2.87 4.21 -12.52
N GLU A 336 2.19 3.38 -11.75
CA GLU A 336 1.81 3.67 -10.37
C GLU A 336 2.46 2.64 -9.44
N ALA A 337 3.04 3.10 -8.33
CA ALA A 337 3.55 2.27 -7.27
C ALA A 337 2.82 2.60 -5.96
N ARG A 338 2.31 1.58 -5.29
CA ARG A 338 1.64 1.74 -3.99
C ARG A 338 2.66 1.69 -2.87
N VAL A 339 2.90 2.83 -2.23
CA VAL A 339 3.79 2.96 -1.07
C VAL A 339 3.01 2.62 0.18
N TYR A 340 3.40 1.51 0.83
CA TYR A 340 2.77 0.99 2.04
C TYR A 340 3.69 1.06 3.25
N ALA A 341 3.11 1.28 4.43
CA ALA A 341 3.77 1.06 5.70
C ALA A 341 3.75 -0.44 6.04
N GLU A 342 4.64 -1.20 5.40
CA GLU A 342 4.79 -2.65 5.52
C GLU A 342 6.27 -3.01 5.59
N ASP A 343 6.60 -4.11 6.29
CA ASP A 343 7.96 -4.63 6.39
C ASP A 343 8.16 -5.82 5.42
N PRO A 344 8.80 -5.62 4.24
CA PRO A 344 9.04 -6.68 3.27
C PRO A 344 9.86 -7.85 3.81
N ASP A 345 10.80 -7.57 4.72
CA ASP A 345 11.70 -8.59 5.28
C ASP A 345 10.99 -9.50 6.29
N LYS A 346 9.87 -9.01 6.83
CA LYS A 346 8.97 -9.76 7.72
C LYS A 346 7.68 -10.20 7.00
N GLY A 347 7.75 -10.54 5.71
CA GLY A 347 6.60 -11.01 4.95
C GLY A 347 5.52 -9.97 4.72
N PHE A 348 5.90 -8.69 4.69
CA PHE A 348 5.01 -7.51 4.52
C PHE A 348 4.04 -7.31 5.67
N LEU A 349 4.52 -7.52 6.89
CA LEU A 349 3.76 -7.14 8.07
C LEU A 349 3.47 -5.64 8.06
N PRO A 350 2.22 -5.19 8.31
CA PRO A 350 1.93 -3.78 8.47
C PRO A 350 2.74 -3.18 9.61
N SER A 351 3.21 -1.95 9.39
CA SER A 351 3.95 -1.17 10.38
C SER A 351 3.14 0.05 10.79
N THR A 352 2.92 0.20 12.08
CA THR A 352 2.21 1.34 12.66
C THR A 352 3.18 2.29 13.32
N GLY A 353 2.77 3.54 13.49
CA GLY A 353 3.58 4.53 14.19
C GLY A 353 3.53 5.90 13.53
N ARG A 354 4.30 6.83 14.09
CA ARG A 354 4.35 8.21 13.64
C ARG A 354 5.35 8.39 12.50
N LEU A 355 4.95 9.09 11.45
CA LEU A 355 5.81 9.51 10.34
C LEU A 355 6.75 10.63 10.81
N VAL A 356 7.89 10.25 11.38
CA VAL A 356 8.89 11.18 11.92
C VAL A 356 9.46 12.06 10.81
N HIS A 357 9.65 11.48 9.63
CA HIS A 357 10.07 12.19 8.43
C HIS A 357 9.33 11.60 7.22
N LEU A 358 8.76 12.49 6.42
CA LEU A 358 8.09 12.13 5.17
C LEU A 358 8.44 13.17 4.12
N ALA A 359 9.23 12.77 3.13
CA ALA A 359 9.63 13.62 2.01
C ALA A 359 9.39 12.87 0.70
N PRO A 360 8.21 13.05 0.06
CA PRO A 360 7.95 12.54 -1.28
C PRO A 360 8.81 13.26 -2.33
N PRO A 361 8.96 12.70 -3.55
CA PRO A 361 9.55 13.42 -4.67
C PRO A 361 8.73 14.66 -5.01
N ALA A 362 9.38 15.66 -5.61
CA ALA A 362 8.70 16.86 -6.07
C ALA A 362 7.69 16.53 -7.19
N GLU A 363 6.45 16.99 -7.03
CA GLU A 363 5.42 16.85 -8.07
C GLU A 363 5.78 17.70 -9.31
N SER A 364 5.41 17.19 -10.48
CA SER A 364 5.63 17.83 -11.78
C SER A 364 4.59 17.30 -12.79
N LEU A 365 4.71 17.67 -14.07
CA LEU A 365 3.92 17.04 -15.15
C LEU A 365 4.21 15.54 -15.30
N HIS A 366 5.34 15.08 -14.79
CA HIS A 366 5.81 13.71 -14.91
C HIS A 366 5.74 12.89 -13.62
N VAL A 367 5.55 13.54 -12.47
CA VAL A 367 5.51 12.90 -11.15
C VAL A 367 4.33 13.45 -10.37
N ARG A 368 3.48 12.55 -9.91
CA ARG A 368 2.31 12.83 -9.08
C ARG A 368 2.35 11.98 -7.83
N VAL A 369 1.94 12.54 -6.70
CA VAL A 369 1.85 11.83 -5.42
C VAL A 369 0.45 12.03 -4.84
N ASP A 370 -0.34 10.97 -4.85
CA ASP A 370 -1.63 10.95 -4.18
C ASP A 370 -1.45 10.36 -2.78
N THR A 371 -1.66 11.17 -1.74
CA THR A 371 -1.42 10.76 -0.35
C THR A 371 -2.46 11.34 0.60
N GLY A 372 -2.79 10.55 1.64
CA GLY A 372 -3.67 10.93 2.72
C GLY A 372 -2.96 11.35 4.01
N VAL A 373 -1.62 11.36 4.01
CA VAL A 373 -0.80 11.62 5.20
C VAL A 373 0.26 12.69 4.94
N GLU A 374 0.75 13.29 6.01
CA GLU A 374 1.83 14.29 6.05
C GLU A 374 2.85 13.91 7.12
N GLN A 375 4.03 14.56 7.09
CA GLN A 375 5.01 14.38 8.15
C GLN A 375 4.39 14.75 9.51
N GLY A 376 4.53 13.85 10.47
CA GLY A 376 3.98 13.98 11.82
C GLY A 376 2.65 13.27 12.02
N ASP A 377 1.95 12.85 10.94
CA ASP A 377 0.76 12.03 11.04
C ASP A 377 1.11 10.61 11.53
N GLU A 378 0.09 9.87 11.97
CA GLU A 378 0.22 8.51 12.49
C GLU A 378 -0.40 7.49 11.54
N ILE A 379 0.31 6.40 11.27
CA ILE A 379 -0.23 5.20 10.62
C ILE A 379 -0.85 4.33 11.71
N SER A 380 -2.18 4.29 11.74
CA SER A 380 -2.94 3.58 12.76
C SER A 380 -3.19 2.11 12.39
N PRO A 381 -3.44 1.22 13.36
CA PRO A 381 -3.77 -0.18 13.09
C PRO A 381 -5.21 -0.39 12.59
N HIS A 382 -6.02 0.67 12.53
CA HIS A 382 -7.45 0.55 12.23
C HIS A 382 -7.79 0.50 10.74
N TYR A 383 -6.89 0.98 9.87
CA TYR A 383 -7.14 1.18 8.45
C TYR A 383 -6.01 0.64 7.58
N ASP A 384 -6.22 0.71 6.26
CA ASP A 384 -5.24 0.32 5.27
C ASP A 384 -3.93 1.12 5.46
N PRO A 385 -2.74 0.47 5.51
CA PRO A 385 -1.47 1.13 5.78
C PRO A 385 -0.86 1.86 4.57
N MET A 386 -1.64 2.16 3.53
CA MET A 386 -1.15 2.87 2.35
C MET A 386 -0.77 4.30 2.70
N ILE A 387 0.51 4.63 2.54
CA ILE A 387 1.06 5.97 2.73
C ILE A 387 0.71 6.85 1.54
N ALA A 388 0.94 6.35 0.33
CA ALA A 388 0.72 7.09 -0.90
C ALA A 388 0.68 6.18 -2.13
N LYS A 389 0.18 6.75 -3.22
CA LYS A 389 0.43 6.27 -4.58
C LYS A 389 1.44 7.21 -5.22
N LEU A 390 2.52 6.63 -5.73
CA LEU A 390 3.52 7.35 -6.51
C LEU A 390 3.25 7.04 -7.99
N ILE A 391 2.87 8.04 -8.75
CA ILE A 391 2.54 7.91 -10.16
C ILE A 391 3.57 8.69 -10.98
N VAL A 392 4.07 8.05 -12.03
CA VAL A 392 4.97 8.70 -12.98
C VAL A 392 4.45 8.52 -14.41
N TRP A 393 4.81 9.48 -15.26
CA TRP A 393 4.47 9.46 -16.68
C TRP A 393 5.67 9.92 -17.50
N ASP A 394 5.86 9.28 -18.67
CA ASP A 394 6.78 9.77 -19.69
C ASP A 394 6.30 9.33 -21.11
N GLU A 395 7.01 9.76 -22.15
CA GLU A 395 6.66 9.49 -23.55
C GLU A 395 6.73 8.00 -23.91
N THR A 396 7.61 7.22 -23.25
CA THR A 396 7.76 5.77 -23.47
C THR A 396 7.81 5.03 -22.14
N ARG A 397 7.55 3.71 -22.17
CA ARG A 397 7.61 2.84 -20.99
C ARG A 397 8.99 2.86 -20.33
N GLU A 398 10.06 2.79 -21.12
CA GLU A 398 11.43 2.77 -20.62
C GLU A 398 11.76 4.06 -19.86
N ARG A 399 11.33 5.21 -20.41
CA ARG A 399 11.50 6.51 -19.74
C ARG A 399 10.65 6.61 -18.47
N ALA A 400 9.39 6.16 -18.51
CA ALA A 400 8.52 6.12 -17.33
C ALA A 400 9.12 5.24 -16.24
N LEU A 401 9.69 4.07 -16.60
CA LEU A 401 10.36 3.18 -15.66
C LEU A 401 11.61 3.82 -15.03
N ALA A 402 12.45 4.46 -15.85
CA ALA A 402 13.62 5.19 -15.33
C ALA A 402 13.19 6.32 -14.38
N ARG A 403 12.08 7.00 -14.69
CA ARG A 403 11.50 8.03 -13.82
C ARG A 403 10.93 7.45 -12.52
N MET A 404 10.29 6.29 -12.56
CA MET A 404 9.82 5.59 -11.36
C MET A 404 10.98 5.27 -10.42
N LEU A 405 12.08 4.72 -10.93
CA LEU A 405 13.27 4.44 -10.14
C LEU A 405 13.86 5.72 -9.53
N GLN A 406 13.91 6.81 -10.31
CA GLN A 406 14.39 8.10 -9.81
C GLN A 406 13.46 8.68 -8.73
N ALA A 407 12.15 8.57 -8.90
CA ALA A 407 11.17 9.07 -7.93
C ALA A 407 11.18 8.26 -6.64
N LEU A 408 11.27 6.92 -6.72
CA LEU A 408 11.42 6.05 -5.55
C LEU A 408 12.71 6.34 -4.78
N ALA A 409 13.83 6.60 -5.48
CA ALA A 409 15.09 7.00 -4.85
C ALA A 409 15.02 8.34 -4.09
N GLN A 410 14.06 9.21 -4.43
CA GLN A 410 13.80 10.48 -3.75
C GLN A 410 12.78 10.36 -2.63
N TYR A 411 12.01 9.28 -2.57
CA TYR A 411 10.96 9.08 -1.57
C TYR A 411 11.55 8.64 -0.24
N ARG A 412 11.38 9.42 0.82
CA ARG A 412 12.00 9.18 2.14
C ARG A 412 10.93 9.09 3.21
N VAL A 413 10.92 7.97 3.93
CA VAL A 413 10.00 7.70 5.04
C VAL A 413 10.81 7.23 6.25
N VAL A 414 10.57 7.85 7.41
CA VAL A 414 11.14 7.45 8.69
C VAL A 414 10.05 7.43 9.75
N GLY A 415 10.06 6.42 10.60
CA GLY A 415 9.13 6.22 11.71
C GLY A 415 8.36 4.92 11.60
N VAL A 416 8.15 4.42 10.38
CA VAL A 416 7.53 3.12 10.10
C VAL A 416 8.37 2.35 9.09
N ALA A 417 8.28 1.01 9.11
CA ALA A 417 8.80 0.21 8.01
C ALA A 417 7.99 0.49 6.74
N ASN A 418 8.60 0.38 5.56
CA ASN A 418 7.93 0.67 4.29
C ASN A 418 8.48 -0.18 3.15
N ASN A 419 7.71 -0.28 2.09
CA ASN A 419 8.02 -1.13 0.94
C ASN A 419 8.83 -0.42 -0.18
N ILE A 420 9.33 0.81 0.01
CA ILE A 420 10.00 1.59 -1.05
C ILE A 420 11.22 0.86 -1.62
N GLY A 421 12.03 0.23 -0.76
CA GLY A 421 13.18 -0.56 -1.19
C GLY A 421 12.78 -1.76 -2.05
N PHE A 422 11.68 -2.44 -1.67
CA PHE A 422 11.10 -3.54 -2.45
C PHE A 422 10.57 -3.04 -3.81
N LEU A 423 9.82 -1.93 -3.83
CA LEU A 423 9.33 -1.30 -5.06
C LEU A 423 10.46 -0.92 -6.02
N SER A 424 11.57 -0.41 -5.49
CA SER A 424 12.76 -0.09 -6.28
C SER A 424 13.39 -1.33 -6.90
N ARG A 425 13.52 -2.44 -6.15
CA ARG A 425 14.01 -3.72 -6.69
C ARG A 425 13.04 -4.29 -7.73
N LEU A 426 11.74 -4.21 -7.48
CA LEU A 426 10.70 -4.68 -8.39
C LEU A 426 10.73 -3.92 -9.73
N ALA A 427 10.80 -2.59 -9.68
CA ALA A 427 10.92 -1.75 -10.88
C ALA A 427 12.24 -2.00 -11.65
N ALA A 428 13.32 -2.36 -10.93
CA ALA A 428 14.62 -2.70 -11.53
C ALA A 428 14.72 -4.16 -11.98
N CYS A 429 13.75 -5.02 -11.64
CA CYS A 429 13.76 -6.43 -11.98
C CYS A 429 13.75 -6.61 -13.51
N PRO A 430 14.66 -7.43 -14.08
CA PRO A 430 14.72 -7.66 -15.52
C PRO A 430 13.41 -8.14 -16.13
N ALA A 431 12.68 -9.03 -15.43
CA ALA A 431 11.38 -9.51 -15.91
C ALA A 431 10.37 -8.36 -16.05
N PHE A 432 10.31 -7.45 -15.06
CA PHE A 432 9.44 -6.26 -15.14
C PHE A 432 9.93 -5.29 -16.22
N ALA A 433 11.23 -5.01 -16.28
CA ALA A 433 11.79 -4.09 -17.27
C ALA A 433 11.52 -4.53 -18.71
N HIS A 434 11.59 -5.83 -18.99
CA HIS A 434 11.32 -6.40 -20.33
C HIS A 434 9.84 -6.76 -20.56
N ALA A 435 8.95 -6.37 -19.63
CA ALA A 435 7.51 -6.65 -19.72
C ALA A 435 7.14 -8.16 -19.78
N ASP A 436 7.95 -9.03 -19.17
CA ASP A 436 7.61 -10.44 -18.95
C ASP A 436 6.70 -10.58 -17.71
N LEU A 437 5.46 -10.09 -17.87
CA LEU A 437 4.50 -9.89 -16.80
C LEU A 437 3.54 -11.08 -16.67
N ASP A 438 3.30 -11.49 -15.44
CA ASP A 438 2.23 -12.39 -15.04
C ASP A 438 1.92 -12.23 -13.54
N THR A 439 0.81 -12.77 -13.08
CA THR A 439 0.38 -12.66 -11.67
C THR A 439 1.29 -13.38 -10.68
N GLY A 440 2.19 -14.23 -11.16
CA GLY A 440 3.21 -14.94 -10.37
C GLY A 440 4.59 -14.29 -10.38
N LEU A 441 4.76 -13.10 -10.99
CA LEU A 441 6.08 -12.46 -11.17
C LEU A 441 6.87 -12.33 -9.85
N ILE A 442 6.25 -11.87 -8.79
CA ILE A 442 6.94 -11.67 -7.50
C ILE A 442 7.48 -12.99 -6.95
N GLU A 443 6.70 -14.06 -7.02
CA GLU A 443 7.14 -15.39 -6.55
C GLU A 443 8.23 -15.99 -7.46
N ARG A 444 8.10 -15.79 -8.78
CA ARG A 444 9.08 -16.26 -9.75
C ARG A 444 10.43 -15.55 -9.60
N GLU A 445 10.42 -14.27 -9.31
CA GLU A 445 11.62 -13.44 -9.18
C GLU A 445 12.05 -13.22 -7.72
N LYS A 446 11.58 -14.05 -6.79
CA LYS A 446 11.80 -13.86 -5.35
C LYS A 446 13.28 -13.80 -4.98
N ASP A 447 14.14 -14.58 -5.61
CA ASP A 447 15.58 -14.59 -5.31
C ASP A 447 16.25 -13.26 -5.65
N PHE A 448 15.75 -12.56 -6.68
CA PHE A 448 16.18 -11.20 -7.01
C PHE A 448 15.56 -10.15 -6.08
N LEU A 449 14.26 -10.27 -5.82
CA LEU A 449 13.49 -9.27 -5.08
C LEU A 449 13.81 -9.26 -3.58
N PHE A 450 14.13 -10.43 -3.02
CA PHE A 450 14.44 -10.62 -1.60
C PHE A 450 15.90 -11.05 -1.39
N ALA A 451 16.76 -10.87 -2.40
CA ALA A 451 18.21 -11.06 -2.21
C ALA A 451 18.64 -10.29 -0.97
N ASP A 452 19.29 -10.98 -0.06
CA ASP A 452 19.73 -10.44 1.23
C ASP A 452 20.38 -9.07 1.03
N GLY A 453 19.73 -8.03 1.55
CA GLY A 453 20.23 -6.67 1.59
C GLY A 453 21.44 -6.51 2.53
N SER A 454 22.12 -7.62 2.86
CA SER A 454 23.27 -7.71 3.75
C SER A 454 24.54 -7.07 3.17
N ALA A 455 24.43 -6.42 2.00
CA ALA A 455 25.57 -5.62 1.53
C ALA A 455 25.90 -4.56 2.58
N GLU A 456 27.10 -4.67 3.12
CA GLU A 456 27.67 -3.72 4.08
C GLU A 456 27.42 -2.27 3.60
N PRO A 457 26.91 -1.37 4.48
CA PRO A 457 26.73 0.03 4.10
C PRO A 457 28.05 0.63 3.58
N PRO A 458 28.00 1.41 2.51
CA PRO A 458 29.21 2.03 1.98
C PRO A 458 29.83 2.98 3.01
N ARG A 459 31.13 3.10 2.98
CA ARG A 459 31.89 3.97 3.89
C ARG A 459 31.32 5.39 3.96
N GLU A 460 30.90 5.94 2.83
CA GLU A 460 30.30 7.26 2.72
C GLU A 460 29.03 7.42 3.57
N ALA A 461 28.26 6.35 3.77
CA ALA A 461 27.06 6.40 4.61
C ALA A 461 27.42 6.56 6.11
N PHE A 462 28.47 5.88 6.58
CA PHE A 462 29.01 6.08 7.94
C PHE A 462 29.59 7.50 8.11
N LEU A 463 30.33 7.98 7.11
CA LEU A 463 30.88 9.35 7.13
C LEU A 463 29.76 10.40 7.15
N ALA A 464 28.70 10.19 6.37
CA ALA A 464 27.53 11.10 6.36
C ALA A 464 26.80 11.10 7.70
N ALA A 465 26.60 9.94 8.32
CA ALA A 465 26.00 9.84 9.66
C ALA A 465 26.82 10.62 10.70
N ALA A 466 28.12 10.38 10.74
CA ALA A 466 29.04 11.03 11.67
C ALA A 466 29.11 12.55 11.44
N LEU A 467 29.25 12.99 10.18
CA LEU A 467 29.31 14.41 9.86
C LEU A 467 28.02 15.14 10.25
N ALA A 468 26.86 14.54 9.96
CA ALA A 468 25.56 15.11 10.34
C ALA A 468 25.43 15.26 11.87
N GLU A 469 25.90 14.26 12.65
CA GLU A 469 25.92 14.33 14.13
C GLU A 469 26.79 15.50 14.61
N LEU A 470 28.00 15.64 14.08
CA LEU A 470 28.92 16.71 14.44
C LEU A 470 28.38 18.11 14.09
N LEU A 471 27.76 18.24 12.92
CA LEU A 471 27.15 19.50 12.48
C LEU A 471 25.92 19.84 13.34
N ARG A 472 25.13 18.84 13.75
CA ARG A 472 24.01 19.02 14.65
C ARG A 472 24.46 19.49 16.02
N GLU A 473 25.49 18.88 16.60
CA GLU A 473 26.08 19.30 17.87
C GLU A 473 26.56 20.75 17.82
N GLN A 474 27.18 21.15 16.71
CA GLN A 474 27.61 22.53 16.51
C GLN A 474 26.42 23.49 16.38
N ALA A 475 25.33 23.08 15.72
CA ALA A 475 24.13 23.88 15.59
C ALA A 475 23.47 24.10 16.95
N VAL A 476 23.25 23.03 17.73
CA VAL A 476 22.70 23.13 19.09
C VAL A 476 23.57 24.03 19.99
N ALA A 477 24.90 23.89 19.91
CA ALA A 477 25.80 24.74 20.71
C ALA A 477 25.67 26.23 20.34
N ARG A 478 25.48 26.55 19.06
CA ARG A 478 25.25 27.95 18.59
C ARG A 478 23.90 28.50 19.06
N GLU A 479 22.85 27.67 18.99
CA GLU A 479 21.51 28.05 19.48
C GLU A 479 21.53 28.30 20.99
N THR A 480 22.17 27.40 21.76
CA THR A 480 22.34 27.58 23.21
C THR A 480 23.10 28.86 23.51
N ALA A 481 24.22 29.13 22.82
CA ALA A 481 25.00 30.34 22.97
C ALA A 481 24.19 31.61 22.68
N ALA A 482 23.35 31.59 21.63
CA ALA A 482 22.54 32.74 21.26
C ALA A 482 21.46 33.07 22.30
N GLY A 483 21.02 32.09 23.10
CA GLY A 483 20.06 32.28 24.20
C GLY A 483 20.69 32.57 25.58
N ASP A 484 22.02 32.60 25.69
CA ASP A 484 22.75 32.83 26.95
C ASP A 484 23.08 34.33 27.16
N GLU A 485 23.25 34.72 28.41
CA GLU A 485 23.69 36.08 28.78
C GLU A 485 25.12 36.41 28.25
N ASP A 486 25.99 35.38 28.11
CA ASP A 486 27.29 35.48 27.48
C ASP A 486 27.43 34.60 26.22
N PRO A 487 26.90 35.07 25.06
CA PRO A 487 26.92 34.30 23.81
C PRO A 487 28.34 34.06 23.24
N HIS A 488 29.32 34.75 23.77
CA HIS A 488 30.74 34.62 23.37
C HIS A 488 31.57 33.73 24.30
N SER A 489 30.94 33.12 25.29
CA SER A 489 31.60 32.24 26.26
C SER A 489 32.35 31.09 25.55
N PRO A 490 33.63 30.85 25.89
CA PRO A 490 34.37 29.72 25.34
C PRO A 490 33.75 28.34 25.61
N TRP A 491 32.90 28.24 26.64
CA TRP A 491 32.20 27.00 27.02
C TRP A 491 31.13 26.56 25.99
N HIS A 492 30.68 27.47 25.13
CA HIS A 492 29.78 27.13 24.03
C HIS A 492 30.48 26.57 22.79
N ARG A 493 31.86 26.64 22.74
CA ARG A 493 32.60 26.14 21.58
C ARG A 493 32.60 24.64 21.49
N ARG A 494 32.32 24.12 20.30
CA ARG A 494 32.40 22.70 19.90
C ARG A 494 33.37 22.50 18.76
N ASP A 495 34.45 23.28 18.71
CA ASP A 495 35.50 23.25 17.69
C ASP A 495 36.62 22.25 17.99
N GLY A 496 36.53 21.56 19.15
CA GLY A 496 37.54 20.59 19.57
C GLY A 496 38.90 21.21 19.92
N TRP A 497 38.95 22.52 20.19
CA TRP A 497 40.20 23.16 20.53
C TRP A 497 40.87 22.52 21.77
N ARG A 498 42.14 22.19 21.63
CA ARG A 498 42.99 21.72 22.72
C ARG A 498 44.38 22.33 22.59
N MET A 499 45.01 22.62 23.72
CA MET A 499 46.36 23.13 23.76
C MET A 499 47.33 21.98 23.38
N ASN A 500 48.15 22.22 22.36
CA ASN A 500 49.22 21.32 21.89
C ASN A 500 48.77 19.93 21.40
N SER A 501 47.49 19.68 21.15
CA SER A 501 47.00 18.42 20.60
C SER A 501 45.74 18.62 19.79
N ALA A 502 45.43 17.71 18.84
CA ALA A 502 44.16 17.66 18.17
C ALA A 502 43.15 16.89 19.05
N ALA A 503 41.92 17.42 19.19
CA ALA A 503 40.85 16.66 19.81
C ALA A 503 40.47 15.49 18.91
N ARG A 504 40.31 14.32 19.55
CA ARG A 504 39.89 13.10 18.88
C ARG A 504 38.78 12.45 19.67
N ARG A 505 37.81 11.86 19.01
CA ARG A 505 36.81 10.98 19.59
C ARG A 505 36.37 9.93 18.56
N ALA A 506 35.61 8.93 18.98
CA ALA A 506 35.04 7.93 18.12
C ALA A 506 33.51 7.99 18.21
N LEU A 507 32.84 7.76 17.10
CA LEU A 507 31.40 7.57 17.01
C LEU A 507 31.16 6.14 16.50
N ALA A 508 30.53 5.31 17.31
CA ALA A 508 30.26 3.93 16.92
C ALA A 508 28.83 3.80 16.36
N TYR A 509 28.72 3.07 15.27
CA TYR A 509 27.47 2.82 14.57
C TYR A 509 27.32 1.33 14.25
N ARG A 510 26.11 0.80 14.49
CA ARG A 510 25.73 -0.56 14.13
C ARG A 510 24.66 -0.53 13.04
N ALA A 511 24.87 -1.33 11.98
CA ALA A 511 23.91 -1.56 10.90
C ALA A 511 23.74 -3.08 10.71
N GLY A 512 22.62 -3.64 11.19
CA GLY A 512 22.47 -5.10 11.30
C GLY A 512 23.58 -5.70 12.17
N GLU A 513 24.30 -6.68 11.63
CA GLU A 513 25.44 -7.32 12.30
C GLU A 513 26.76 -6.56 12.17
N VAL A 514 26.79 -5.52 11.32
CA VAL A 514 28.01 -4.74 11.07
C VAL A 514 28.11 -3.60 12.07
N GLU A 515 29.17 -3.59 12.89
CA GLU A 515 29.49 -2.48 13.77
C GLU A 515 30.82 -1.84 13.36
N LYS A 516 30.81 -0.51 13.17
CA LYS A 516 31.98 0.27 12.83
C LYS A 516 32.10 1.52 13.66
N SER A 517 33.35 1.87 13.96
CA SER A 517 33.71 3.12 14.59
C SER A 517 34.17 4.13 13.55
N VAL A 518 33.68 5.35 13.65
CA VAL A 518 34.17 6.52 12.89
C VAL A 518 35.04 7.33 13.80
N ASP A 519 36.34 7.30 13.54
CA ASP A 519 37.31 8.16 14.21
C ASP A 519 37.14 9.61 13.77
N VAL A 520 37.00 10.53 14.72
CA VAL A 520 36.77 11.94 14.47
C VAL A 520 37.99 12.73 14.97
N ALA A 521 38.66 13.44 14.09
CA ALA A 521 39.66 14.46 14.44
C ALA A 521 39.15 15.83 13.97
N TYR A 522 39.25 16.83 14.88
CA TYR A 522 38.84 18.20 14.58
C TYR A 522 40.00 18.89 13.81
N ALA A 523 39.69 19.40 12.61
CA ALA A 523 40.64 20.12 11.79
C ALA A 523 40.55 21.62 12.05
N ALA A 524 41.70 22.30 12.02
CA ALA A 524 41.72 23.76 12.08
C ALA A 524 40.94 24.34 10.88
N GLY A 525 40.02 25.31 11.13
CA GLY A 525 39.34 26.02 10.05
C GLY A 525 37.93 25.49 9.66
N ARG A 526 37.18 24.82 10.54
CA ARG A 526 35.77 24.41 10.38
C ARG A 526 35.51 23.07 9.68
N GLY A 527 36.48 22.16 9.63
CA GLY A 527 36.28 20.82 9.08
C GLY A 527 36.60 19.73 10.07
N PHE A 528 36.43 18.49 9.61
CA PHE A 528 36.76 17.28 10.35
C PHE A 528 37.65 16.37 9.49
N VAL A 529 38.41 15.50 10.13
CA VAL A 529 38.97 14.32 9.48
C VAL A 529 38.27 13.12 10.07
N LEU A 530 37.52 12.39 9.24
CA LEU A 530 36.75 11.22 9.63
C LEU A 530 37.43 9.96 9.12
N GLY A 531 37.66 9.00 10.01
CA GLY A 531 38.34 7.74 9.71
C GLY A 531 37.37 6.56 9.84
N VAL A 532 37.31 5.71 8.83
CA VAL A 532 36.60 4.41 8.87
C VAL A 532 37.52 3.36 8.27
N ASP A 533 37.67 2.22 8.94
CA ASP A 533 38.50 1.11 8.50
C ASP A 533 39.94 1.54 8.17
N GLY A 534 40.51 2.45 8.97
CA GLY A 534 41.87 2.97 8.77
C GLY A 534 42.04 4.02 7.66
N HIS A 535 40.96 4.37 6.95
CA HIS A 535 40.98 5.36 5.86
C HIS A 535 40.47 6.71 6.36
N ALA A 536 41.39 7.69 6.51
CA ALA A 536 41.04 9.04 6.89
C ALA A 536 40.55 9.87 5.68
N THR A 537 39.46 10.60 5.86
CA THR A 537 38.84 11.45 4.84
C THR A 537 38.59 12.83 5.42
N ALA A 538 39.03 13.87 4.76
CA ALA A 538 38.65 15.25 5.10
C ALA A 538 37.17 15.42 4.87
N ALA A 539 36.43 15.97 5.84
CA ALA A 539 34.98 16.11 5.79
C ALA A 539 34.59 17.50 6.22
N ALA A 540 33.76 18.14 5.40
CA ALA A 540 33.15 19.43 5.69
C ALA A 540 31.74 19.44 5.09
N GLY A 541 30.82 20.25 5.65
CA GLY A 541 29.48 20.32 5.11
C GLY A 541 28.56 21.24 5.92
N GLU A 542 27.32 21.21 5.54
CA GLU A 542 26.23 21.96 6.19
C GLU A 542 24.95 21.14 6.21
N MET A 543 24.17 21.29 7.28
CA MET A 543 22.81 20.79 7.33
C MET A 543 21.86 21.86 6.79
N LEU A 544 21.02 21.46 5.86
CA LEU A 544 19.97 22.27 5.25
C LEU A 544 18.60 21.86 5.80
N PRO A 545 17.54 22.69 5.62
CA PRO A 545 16.18 22.30 5.99
C PRO A 545 15.75 20.94 5.44
N GLY A 546 14.90 20.21 6.16
CA GLY A 546 14.46 18.86 5.78
C GLY A 546 15.51 17.78 6.01
N SER A 547 16.42 17.97 6.98
CA SER A 547 17.49 17.02 7.33
C SER A 547 18.46 16.71 6.18
N GLN A 548 18.59 17.61 5.22
CA GLN A 548 19.50 17.46 4.08
C GLN A 548 20.93 17.79 4.51
N LEU A 549 21.85 16.92 4.19
CA LEU A 549 23.29 17.09 4.35
C LEU A 549 23.93 17.36 2.99
N ARG A 550 24.54 18.54 2.82
CA ARG A 550 25.46 18.82 1.72
C ARG A 550 26.89 18.72 2.26
N ALA A 551 27.66 17.78 1.76
CA ALA A 551 28.98 17.50 2.28
C ALA A 551 30.03 17.41 1.18
N ASP A 552 31.29 17.75 1.54
CA ASP A 552 32.48 17.42 0.82
C ASP A 552 33.25 16.35 1.61
N LEU A 553 33.46 15.21 1.00
CA LEU A 553 34.19 14.08 1.57
C LEU A 553 35.42 13.80 0.73
N GLY A 554 36.56 14.40 1.12
CA GLY A 554 37.81 14.22 0.41
C GLY A 554 37.83 14.79 -1.01
N GLY A 555 37.14 15.91 -1.25
CA GLY A 555 37.00 16.54 -2.57
C GLY A 555 35.81 16.03 -3.39
N ARG A 556 35.06 15.01 -2.91
CA ARG A 556 33.84 14.54 -3.53
C ARG A 556 32.64 15.17 -2.84
N ARG A 557 31.84 15.93 -3.58
CA ARG A 557 30.57 16.48 -3.08
C ARG A 557 29.50 15.41 -3.09
N ILE A 558 28.80 15.28 -1.96
CA ILE A 558 27.63 14.40 -1.82
C ILE A 558 26.44 15.20 -1.29
N ASN A 559 25.24 14.75 -1.65
CA ASN A 559 23.98 15.15 -1.04
C ASN A 559 23.36 13.93 -0.38
N ALA A 560 23.11 13.99 0.90
CA ALA A 560 22.44 12.95 1.64
C ALA A 560 21.28 13.56 2.45
N THR A 561 20.37 12.72 2.93
CA THR A 561 19.43 13.13 3.99
C THR A 561 19.74 12.28 5.21
N VAL A 562 19.93 12.92 6.35
CA VAL A 562 20.23 12.23 7.60
C VAL A 562 19.20 12.60 8.65
N VAL A 563 18.30 11.67 8.94
CA VAL A 563 17.24 11.86 9.93
C VAL A 563 17.63 11.14 11.22
N VAL A 564 17.58 11.88 12.32
CA VAL A 564 17.85 11.36 13.67
C VAL A 564 16.52 11.05 14.35
N SER A 565 16.34 9.81 14.80
CA SER A 565 15.18 9.36 15.54
C SER A 565 15.62 8.49 16.72
N GLY A 566 15.68 9.08 17.90
CA GLY A 566 16.28 8.44 19.08
C GLY A 566 17.74 8.06 18.81
N GLU A 567 18.08 6.81 19.05
CA GLU A 567 19.41 6.28 18.76
C GLU A 567 19.67 5.97 17.28
N ARG A 568 18.62 5.96 16.45
CA ARG A 568 18.73 5.62 15.03
C ARG A 568 19.12 6.83 14.18
N ARG A 569 19.98 6.58 13.20
CA ARG A 569 20.40 7.52 12.15
C ARG A 569 19.95 6.91 10.82
N HIS A 570 18.97 7.51 10.18
CA HIS A 570 18.49 7.10 8.86
C HIS A 570 19.23 7.94 7.81
N VAL A 571 20.11 7.31 7.07
CA VAL A 571 20.92 7.94 6.03
C VAL A 571 20.39 7.55 4.65
N PHE A 572 19.92 8.51 3.90
CA PHE A 572 19.50 8.34 2.51
C PHE A 572 20.62 8.90 1.61
N LEU A 573 21.26 8.02 0.88
CA LEU A 573 22.42 8.34 0.03
C LEU A 573 22.33 7.54 -1.28
N ASP A 574 22.51 8.22 -2.40
CA ASP A 574 22.50 7.62 -3.76
C ASP A 574 21.27 6.71 -4.02
N GLY A 575 20.09 7.14 -3.55
CA GLY A 575 18.82 6.42 -3.72
C GLY A 575 18.63 5.21 -2.82
N ARG A 576 19.53 4.98 -1.87
CA ARG A 576 19.46 3.89 -0.88
C ARG A 576 19.25 4.43 0.53
N ALA A 577 18.55 3.67 1.36
CA ALA A 577 18.36 3.98 2.77
C ALA A 577 19.25 3.05 3.62
N PHE A 578 19.95 3.64 4.59
CA PHE A 578 20.77 2.93 5.57
C PHE A 578 20.33 3.34 6.96
N ILE A 579 20.15 2.36 7.85
CA ILE A 579 19.75 2.60 9.23
C ILE A 579 20.90 2.21 10.14
N PHE A 580 21.39 3.18 10.88
CA PHE A 580 22.44 2.99 11.86
C PHE A 580 21.89 3.20 13.28
N SER A 581 22.21 2.31 14.21
CA SER A 581 22.05 2.54 15.65
C SER A 581 23.35 3.15 16.17
N ALA A 582 23.25 4.32 16.80
CA ALA A 582 24.40 4.91 17.50
C ALA A 582 24.67 4.07 18.77
N VAL A 583 25.92 3.63 18.93
CA VAL A 583 26.33 2.85 20.09
C VAL A 583 26.98 3.79 21.10
N ASP A 584 26.26 4.08 22.23
CA ASP A 584 26.83 4.82 23.35
C ASP A 584 27.26 3.81 24.44
N PRO A 585 28.56 3.62 24.65
CA PRO A 585 29.04 2.66 25.65
C PRO A 585 28.58 2.96 27.08
N LEU A 586 28.18 4.21 27.36
CA LEU A 586 27.77 4.63 28.69
C LEU A 586 26.26 4.36 28.94
N PHE A 587 25.47 4.31 27.87
CA PHE A 587 24.02 4.11 27.98
C PHE A 587 23.64 2.63 28.23
N HIS A 588 24.42 1.70 27.67
CA HIS A 588 24.13 0.25 27.70
C HIS A 588 24.79 -0.52 28.84
N ALA A 589 25.48 0.14 29.76
CA ALA A 589 26.12 -0.53 30.91
C ALA A 589 25.13 -1.11 31.94
N GLY A 590 23.82 -0.89 31.77
CA GLY A 590 22.75 -1.36 32.68
C GLY A 590 21.71 -2.31 32.06
N GLU A 591 21.69 -2.49 30.76
CA GLU A 591 20.64 -3.28 30.04
C GLU A 591 21.15 -4.64 29.53
N GLY A 592 21.95 -5.31 30.29
CA GLY A 592 22.28 -6.70 30.01
C GLY A 592 21.21 -7.63 30.56
N GLY A 593 20.24 -8.05 29.76
CA GLY A 593 19.32 -9.10 30.13
C GLY A 593 17.87 -8.96 29.63
N GLY A 594 17.65 -8.71 28.35
CA GLY A 594 16.38 -9.03 27.73
C GLY A 594 16.28 -10.54 27.57
N ALA A 595 15.32 -11.19 28.23
CA ALA A 595 15.10 -12.62 28.16
C ALA A 595 14.89 -13.08 26.69
N GLU A 596 15.81 -13.88 26.17
CA GLU A 596 15.59 -14.68 24.97
C GLU A 596 14.44 -15.65 25.28
N GLY A 597 13.29 -15.49 24.61
CA GLY A 597 12.20 -16.45 24.65
C GLY A 597 10.77 -15.93 24.75
N GLY A 598 10.53 -14.64 24.90
CA GLY A 598 9.17 -14.09 24.93
C GLY A 598 8.53 -14.11 23.54
N LEU A 599 7.43 -14.84 23.36
CA LEU A 599 6.57 -14.74 22.19
C LEU A 599 5.79 -13.43 22.26
N THR A 600 6.26 -12.42 21.55
CA THR A 600 5.67 -11.07 21.57
C THR A 600 4.83 -10.82 20.32
N ALA A 601 3.87 -9.89 20.43
CA ALA A 601 3.08 -9.42 19.30
C ALA A 601 3.98 -8.67 18.30
N PRO A 602 4.04 -9.11 17.03
CA PRO A 602 4.87 -8.47 16.01
C PRO A 602 4.29 -7.12 15.54
N MET A 603 3.06 -6.81 15.95
CA MET A 603 2.33 -5.59 15.63
C MET A 603 1.12 -5.43 16.57
N PRO A 604 0.53 -4.23 16.69
CA PRO A 604 -0.76 -4.07 17.36
C PRO A 604 -1.86 -4.81 16.62
N GLY A 605 -2.66 -5.58 17.34
CA GLY A 605 -3.72 -6.38 16.75
C GLY A 605 -4.73 -6.89 17.77
N LYS A 606 -5.67 -7.71 17.32
CA LYS A 606 -6.67 -8.35 18.14
C LYS A 606 -6.47 -9.87 18.13
N VAL A 607 -6.49 -10.52 19.28
CA VAL A 607 -6.47 -11.99 19.35
C VAL A 607 -7.80 -12.53 18.85
N ILE A 608 -7.81 -13.30 17.77
CA ILE A 608 -9.04 -13.88 17.20
C ILE A 608 -9.20 -15.36 17.50
N ALA A 609 -8.11 -16.08 17.74
CA ALA A 609 -8.15 -17.48 18.14
C ALA A 609 -6.93 -17.87 18.98
N LEU A 610 -7.14 -18.74 19.96
CA LEU A 610 -6.09 -19.51 20.63
C LEU A 610 -6.15 -20.94 20.09
N ILE A 611 -5.05 -21.41 19.46
CA ILE A 611 -4.99 -22.72 18.81
C ILE A 611 -4.45 -23.76 19.78
N ALA A 612 -3.37 -23.45 20.47
CA ALA A 612 -2.82 -24.29 21.52
C ALA A 612 -3.48 -24.00 22.88
N ARG A 613 -3.31 -24.88 23.85
CA ARG A 613 -3.80 -24.72 25.23
C ARG A 613 -2.64 -24.66 26.21
N PRO A 614 -2.82 -23.98 27.36
CA PRO A 614 -1.85 -24.08 28.45
C PRO A 614 -1.58 -25.54 28.83
N GLY A 615 -0.30 -25.91 28.88
CA GLY A 615 0.16 -27.28 29.13
C GLY A 615 0.46 -28.10 27.88
N ASP A 616 0.10 -27.64 26.68
CA ASP A 616 0.41 -28.37 25.45
C ASP A 616 1.91 -28.36 25.14
N THR A 617 2.45 -29.51 24.78
CA THR A 617 3.79 -29.65 24.19
C THR A 617 3.67 -29.48 22.69
N VAL A 618 4.45 -28.60 22.11
CA VAL A 618 4.38 -28.23 20.70
C VAL A 618 5.76 -28.32 20.04
N ASP A 619 5.79 -28.65 18.76
CA ASP A 619 6.99 -28.63 17.94
C ASP A 619 7.28 -27.22 17.40
N LYS A 620 8.54 -27.00 16.96
CA LYS A 620 8.92 -25.77 16.26
C LYS A 620 8.00 -25.52 15.06
N GLY A 621 7.44 -24.31 14.99
CA GLY A 621 6.54 -23.89 13.92
C GLY A 621 5.08 -24.26 14.14
N ALA A 622 4.73 -24.94 15.24
CA ALA A 622 3.33 -25.22 15.57
C ALA A 622 2.57 -23.93 15.86
N PRO A 623 1.33 -23.75 15.34
CA PRO A 623 0.54 -22.55 15.56
C PRO A 623 0.06 -22.48 17.02
N LEU A 624 0.25 -21.34 17.66
CA LEU A 624 -0.14 -21.09 19.06
C LEU A 624 -1.41 -20.26 19.17
N LEU A 625 -1.45 -19.13 18.48
CA LEU A 625 -2.61 -18.22 18.44
C LEU A 625 -2.66 -17.46 17.10
N ILE A 626 -3.81 -16.86 16.82
CA ILE A 626 -4.00 -16.01 15.64
C ILE A 626 -4.31 -14.59 16.10
N LEU A 627 -3.55 -13.62 15.57
CA LEU A 627 -3.80 -12.20 15.68
C LEU A 627 -4.43 -11.68 14.39
N GLU A 628 -5.45 -10.86 14.49
CA GLU A 628 -5.97 -10.06 13.38
C GLU A 628 -5.44 -8.63 13.50
N ALA A 629 -4.79 -8.14 12.44
CA ALA A 629 -4.39 -6.76 12.33
C ALA A 629 -4.59 -6.28 10.89
N MET A 630 -5.18 -5.10 10.70
CA MET A 630 -5.38 -4.47 9.38
C MET A 630 -6.01 -5.41 8.33
N LYS A 631 -7.03 -6.19 8.74
CA LYS A 631 -7.74 -7.18 7.91
C LYS A 631 -6.91 -8.42 7.49
N MET A 632 -5.73 -8.61 8.08
CA MET A 632 -4.91 -9.79 7.87
C MET A 632 -4.84 -10.62 9.14
N GLU A 633 -4.88 -11.94 8.96
CA GLU A 633 -4.71 -12.90 10.06
C GLU A 633 -3.25 -13.33 10.15
N HIS A 634 -2.68 -13.21 11.33
CA HIS A 634 -1.32 -13.60 11.64
C HIS A 634 -1.30 -14.75 12.62
N THR A 635 -0.72 -15.87 12.19
CA THR A 635 -0.47 -17.01 13.07
C THR A 635 0.85 -16.82 13.81
N ILE A 636 0.79 -16.75 15.11
CA ILE A 636 1.97 -16.80 15.98
C ILE A 636 2.31 -18.26 16.22
N ALA A 637 3.52 -18.65 15.83
CA ALA A 637 4.00 -20.02 15.88
C ALA A 637 5.10 -20.20 16.92
N ALA A 638 5.26 -21.43 17.44
CA ALA A 638 6.31 -21.76 18.37
C ALA A 638 7.72 -21.60 17.76
N PRO A 639 8.64 -20.87 18.40
CA PRO A 639 10.00 -20.63 17.88
C PRO A 639 10.89 -21.84 17.94
N SER A 640 10.58 -22.78 18.83
CA SER A 640 11.27 -24.06 19.07
C SER A 640 10.28 -25.10 19.59
N ALA A 641 10.69 -26.33 19.74
CA ALA A 641 9.93 -27.32 20.53
C ALA A 641 9.89 -26.86 22.00
N GLY A 642 8.73 -27.01 22.64
CA GLY A 642 8.55 -26.53 24.02
C GLY A 642 7.14 -26.72 24.55
N VAL A 643 6.86 -26.10 25.69
CA VAL A 643 5.56 -26.19 26.40
C VAL A 643 4.95 -24.80 26.52
N VAL A 644 3.69 -24.66 26.15
CA VAL A 644 2.88 -23.44 26.35
C VAL A 644 2.49 -23.36 27.83
N LYS A 645 3.00 -22.38 28.57
CA LYS A 645 2.64 -22.19 29.98
C LYS A 645 1.33 -21.43 30.16
N GLU A 646 1.25 -20.25 29.56
CA GLU A 646 0.09 -19.37 29.73
C GLU A 646 -0.04 -18.42 28.55
N PHE A 647 -1.27 -18.08 28.16
CA PHE A 647 -1.57 -16.98 27.27
C PHE A 647 -1.86 -15.72 28.08
N ARG A 648 -1.17 -14.61 27.78
CA ARG A 648 -1.35 -13.31 28.47
C ARG A 648 -2.63 -12.58 28.05
N TYR A 649 -3.21 -12.96 26.91
CA TYR A 649 -4.39 -12.34 26.31
C TYR A 649 -5.41 -13.41 25.87
N GLY A 650 -6.70 -13.09 26.03
CA GLY A 650 -7.81 -13.92 25.58
C GLY A 650 -8.31 -13.55 24.19
N VAL A 651 -9.18 -14.42 23.62
CA VAL A 651 -9.86 -14.14 22.36
C VAL A 651 -10.71 -12.87 22.50
N GLY A 652 -10.48 -11.91 21.64
CA GLY A 652 -11.15 -10.60 21.66
C GLY A 652 -10.30 -9.45 22.18
N ASP A 653 -9.19 -9.74 22.88
CA ASP A 653 -8.33 -8.72 23.47
C ASP A 653 -7.50 -7.99 22.42
N GLN A 654 -7.27 -6.71 22.64
CA GLN A 654 -6.35 -5.87 21.88
C GLN A 654 -4.95 -5.97 22.47
N VAL A 655 -3.95 -6.14 21.60
CA VAL A 655 -2.54 -6.21 21.99
C VAL A 655 -1.74 -5.11 21.30
N GLY A 656 -0.78 -4.53 22.00
CA GLY A 656 0.17 -3.57 21.44
C GLY A 656 1.36 -4.26 20.79
N ASP A 657 2.12 -3.51 19.97
CA ASP A 657 3.39 -3.97 19.42
C ASP A 657 4.37 -4.33 20.55
N GLY A 658 5.05 -5.48 20.41
CA GLY A 658 5.98 -5.98 21.42
C GLY A 658 5.34 -6.53 22.71
N ALA A 659 4.01 -6.55 22.82
CA ALA A 659 3.32 -7.14 23.97
C ALA A 659 3.59 -8.64 24.06
N GLU A 660 3.99 -9.13 25.23
CA GLU A 660 4.21 -10.56 25.49
C GLU A 660 2.88 -11.31 25.41
N LEU A 661 2.76 -12.23 24.46
CA LEU A 661 1.51 -12.96 24.16
C LEU A 661 1.43 -14.29 24.89
N VAL A 662 2.54 -15.00 24.98
CA VAL A 662 2.61 -16.37 25.45
C VAL A 662 3.84 -16.55 26.34
N ASP A 663 3.61 -17.07 27.53
CA ASP A 663 4.69 -17.61 28.38
C ASP A 663 5.02 -19.03 27.84
N PHE A 664 6.23 -19.18 27.29
CA PHE A 664 6.65 -20.37 26.58
C PHE A 664 7.96 -20.91 27.14
N GLU A 665 7.97 -22.18 27.53
CA GLU A 665 9.16 -22.86 28.02
C GLU A 665 9.77 -23.73 26.92
N VAL A 666 10.99 -23.37 26.52
CA VAL A 666 11.74 -24.13 25.50
C VAL A 666 12.08 -25.51 26.04
N ALA A 667 11.85 -26.57 25.27
CA ALA A 667 12.30 -27.91 25.61
C ALA A 667 13.85 -27.93 25.64
N ALA A 668 14.41 -28.42 26.74
CA ALA A 668 15.86 -28.45 26.99
C ALA A 668 16.60 -29.38 26.00
#